data_4c42f1a39c38c01d54b6bce58b8bd772
#
_entry.id   4c42f1a39c38c01d54b6bce58b8bd772
#
_cell.length_a   1.000
_cell.length_b   1.000
_cell.length_c   1.000
_cell.angle_alpha   90.00
_cell.angle_beta   90.00
_cell.angle_gamma   90.00
#
_symmetry.space_group_name_H-M   'P 1'
#
loop_
_entity.id
_entity.type
_entity.pdbx_description
1 polymer ?
#
loop_
_entity_poly.entity_id
_entity_poly.type
_entity_poly.pdbx_seq_one_letter_code
_entity_poly.pdbx_strand_id
1 'polypeptide(L)'
;MNKSINMSVNKSVNENMGKDIDKSNNKNMNNGDVINRLDVVRKYNPHLNNVDAKSPLTVGNGRFCFTADVTGMQTLYEEYSIETPLCTMAEWAWHTYPGHRYTMDDVCMTEYDFLGRKVSYSRVKYEGNEAAYDWVRMNPHKFNLARIALSVDGTYLTSDMLSDINQTLDITTGVLKSDFIVSYASHEYKVSVETVCDNKSDTVAFRVESELLKKGLCVDTHFPYASCDITGSDWLDDKIHYDEIIDNSNAEILNKTISSKKVNNIYQIKRQIDNTHYSVHIKTNGVLEKADKHRYRINKADSDNVLYLCVGFEDEDGIYASIYNNVQSNMCVDNNKDNADNECAADTFAAIKENVYTFWHNYWSSGKFLYHENDELMRRVILSQYLLIVNDSGYIPPAETGLTCNSWYGKAHLEMHYWHMAWAALWGHPELLEKSFDWYISILPEAKKNAARNGYRGARWTKMVSYTGKDCPSKIAPLLIWQQAHIINMLQMVLDCYNNDVHFKKKTDRYMHKYWILVQETAEFMEDYLVYDIASDTFNIEAPVIPVQERHLPEDTRNPVFELAYFRYGLKIAAEWADKLGYVTFSEKWNNIADRIAPLPVYDGLYISQENCPDTYVNKAIDHPLMLQVYGMLDGYGAKDIVDMNIYRATLDKVMEVWDYSTLWGWDFAVIAMAADKLGLKREALSQLLIESPKNEYVVSGNNRQNSRKDLPLYLPGNGSLLIAVAKMFFE
;
A
#
# COMPACT_ATOMS: atom_id res chain seq x y z
N MET A 1 -29.02 -2.56 24.50
CA MET A 1 -29.55 -2.70 23.14
C MET A 1 -28.58 -3.44 22.19
N ASN A 2 -27.26 -3.44 22.44
CA ASN A 2 -26.27 -4.08 21.55
C ASN A 2 -26.15 -5.62 21.64
N LYS A 3 -26.64 -6.24 22.73
CA LYS A 3 -26.65 -7.73 22.87
C LYS A 3 -27.60 -8.47 21.93
N SER A 4 -28.66 -7.80 21.46
CA SER A 4 -29.68 -8.43 20.60
C SER A 4 -29.31 -8.39 19.12
N ILE A 5 -28.42 -7.47 18.70
CA ILE A 5 -27.99 -7.33 17.31
C ILE A 5 -26.96 -8.43 16.94
N ASN A 6 -26.01 -8.74 17.83
CA ASN A 6 -25.03 -9.79 17.58
C ASN A 6 -25.66 -11.22 17.52
N MET A 7 -26.75 -11.48 18.26
CA MET A 7 -27.42 -12.76 18.17
C MET A 7 -28.32 -12.92 16.95
N SER A 8 -28.85 -11.83 16.37
CA SER A 8 -29.75 -11.89 15.20
C SER A 8 -28.97 -12.03 13.90
N VAL A 9 -27.80 -11.39 13.79
CA VAL A 9 -26.93 -11.49 12.61
C VAL A 9 -26.35 -12.90 12.48
N ASN A 10 -25.90 -13.50 13.59
CA ASN A 10 -25.41 -14.88 13.59
C ASN A 10 -26.49 -15.94 13.26
N LYS A 11 -27.76 -15.65 13.47
CA LYS A 11 -28.85 -16.60 13.18
C LYS A 11 -29.31 -16.59 11.72
N SER A 12 -29.35 -15.43 11.06
CA SER A 12 -29.82 -15.33 9.67
C SER A 12 -28.77 -15.79 8.63
N VAL A 13 -27.48 -15.67 8.94
CA VAL A 13 -26.40 -16.17 8.07
C VAL A 13 -26.27 -17.71 8.17
N ASN A 14 -26.56 -18.28 9.34
CA ASN A 14 -26.42 -19.72 9.59
C ASN A 14 -27.51 -20.61 8.93
N GLU A 15 -28.68 -20.07 8.61
CA GLU A 15 -29.79 -20.89 8.07
C GLU A 15 -29.66 -21.13 6.54
N ASN A 16 -29.02 -20.27 5.81
CA ASN A 16 -28.88 -20.41 4.34
C ASN A 16 -27.58 -21.06 3.83
N MET A 17 -26.53 -21.18 4.67
CA MET A 17 -25.25 -21.80 4.28
C MET A 17 -25.13 -23.30 4.60
N GLY A 18 -26.17 -23.93 5.09
CA GLY A 18 -26.12 -25.22 5.78
C GLY A 18 -25.98 -26.49 4.92
N LYS A 19 -25.91 -26.45 3.58
CA LYS A 19 -26.05 -27.67 2.77
C LYS A 19 -24.88 -28.06 1.86
N ASP A 20 -23.92 -27.20 1.54
CA ASP A 20 -22.98 -27.47 0.44
C ASP A 20 -21.47 -27.41 0.75
N ILE A 21 -21.05 -27.18 2.00
CA ILE A 21 -19.62 -26.97 2.32
C ILE A 21 -18.80 -28.29 2.40
N ASP A 22 -19.43 -29.43 2.59
CA ASP A 22 -18.73 -30.72 2.76
C ASP A 22 -18.20 -31.36 1.45
N LYS A 23 -18.39 -30.73 0.29
CA LYS A 23 -18.01 -31.28 -1.02
C LYS A 23 -16.91 -30.56 -1.78
N SER A 24 -16.34 -29.47 -1.26
CA SER A 24 -15.33 -28.67 -1.97
C SER A 24 -13.87 -29.04 -1.64
N ASN A 25 -13.59 -30.22 -1.12
CA ASN A 25 -12.23 -30.74 -1.07
C ASN A 25 -11.81 -31.19 -2.46
N ASN A 26 -10.88 -30.49 -3.08
CA ASN A 26 -9.99 -30.93 -4.17
C ASN A 26 -10.59 -32.02 -5.08
N LYS A 27 -11.63 -31.74 -5.83
CA LYS A 27 -11.88 -32.50 -7.02
C LYS A 27 -10.83 -32.15 -8.05
N ASN A 28 -9.81 -32.98 -8.20
CA ASN A 28 -9.08 -33.12 -9.45
C ASN A 28 -10.14 -33.09 -10.56
N MET A 29 -10.23 -31.98 -11.28
CA MET A 29 -11.09 -31.87 -12.47
C MET A 29 -10.50 -32.75 -13.55
N ASN A 30 -10.91 -34.01 -13.57
CA ASN A 30 -10.88 -34.85 -14.74
C ASN A 30 -12.26 -34.69 -15.39
N ASN A 31 -12.42 -33.63 -16.20
CA ASN A 31 -13.24 -33.59 -17.41
C ASN A 31 -13.29 -32.13 -17.96
N GLY A 32 -12.53 -31.86 -18.97
CA GLY A 32 -12.92 -31.12 -20.18
C GLY A 32 -13.03 -29.60 -20.15
N ASP A 33 -13.32 -28.91 -19.07
CA ASP A 33 -13.47 -27.45 -19.05
C ASP A 33 -12.29 -26.80 -18.33
N VAL A 34 -11.31 -26.35 -19.09
CA VAL A 34 -10.23 -25.47 -18.58
C VAL A 34 -10.86 -24.13 -18.19
N ILE A 35 -10.90 -23.84 -16.89
CA ILE A 35 -11.35 -22.52 -16.41
C ILE A 35 -10.42 -21.45 -17.01
N ASN A 36 -10.99 -20.58 -17.84
CA ASN A 36 -10.27 -19.42 -18.34
C ASN A 36 -10.19 -18.37 -17.22
N ARG A 37 -9.00 -18.23 -16.59
CA ARG A 37 -8.77 -17.28 -15.48
C ARG A 37 -9.17 -15.86 -15.86
N LEU A 38 -8.87 -15.41 -17.09
CA LEU A 38 -9.20 -14.06 -17.57
C LEU A 38 -10.71 -13.83 -17.63
N ASP A 39 -11.50 -14.83 -18.01
CA ASP A 39 -12.96 -14.69 -18.04
C ASP A 39 -13.54 -14.60 -16.63
N VAL A 40 -12.96 -15.34 -15.67
CA VAL A 40 -13.34 -15.22 -14.25
C VAL A 40 -12.98 -13.82 -13.72
N VAL A 41 -11.79 -13.31 -14.01
CA VAL A 41 -11.33 -11.98 -13.58
C VAL A 41 -12.26 -10.89 -14.16
N ARG A 42 -12.58 -10.94 -15.45
CA ARG A 42 -13.47 -9.94 -16.13
C ARG A 42 -14.84 -9.82 -15.48
N LYS A 43 -15.36 -10.90 -14.90
CA LYS A 43 -16.66 -10.87 -14.20
C LYS A 43 -16.68 -9.83 -13.08
N TYR A 44 -15.51 -9.52 -12.49
CA TYR A 44 -15.37 -8.61 -11.34
C TYR A 44 -14.80 -7.25 -11.72
N ASN A 45 -14.79 -6.88 -12.99
CA ASN A 45 -14.43 -5.53 -13.42
C ASN A 45 -15.31 -4.50 -12.70
N PRO A 46 -14.73 -3.47 -12.04
CA PRO A 46 -15.51 -2.41 -11.43
C PRO A 46 -16.31 -1.65 -12.49
N HIS A 47 -17.57 -1.38 -12.18
CA HIS A 47 -18.49 -0.66 -13.06
C HIS A 47 -19.25 0.41 -12.29
N LEU A 48 -19.27 1.64 -12.82
CA LEU A 48 -19.97 2.79 -12.26
C LEU A 48 -20.89 3.41 -13.31
N ASN A 49 -22.13 3.70 -12.92
CA ASN A 49 -23.13 4.36 -13.74
C ASN A 49 -23.62 5.71 -13.17
N ASN A 50 -23.01 6.15 -12.10
CA ASN A 50 -23.25 7.42 -11.44
C ASN A 50 -21.98 7.89 -10.72
N VAL A 51 -21.94 9.14 -10.31
CA VAL A 51 -20.88 9.69 -9.45
C VAL A 51 -20.91 8.99 -8.10
N ASP A 52 -19.80 8.35 -7.73
CA ASP A 52 -19.58 7.74 -6.42
C ASP A 52 -18.22 8.17 -5.87
N ALA A 53 -18.23 9.21 -5.05
CA ALA A 53 -17.01 9.77 -4.47
C ALA A 53 -16.27 8.82 -3.50
N LYS A 54 -16.89 7.71 -3.10
CA LYS A 54 -16.26 6.67 -2.28
C LYS A 54 -15.47 5.66 -3.12
N SER A 55 -15.78 5.57 -4.41
CA SER A 55 -15.26 4.52 -5.29
C SER A 55 -14.58 5.08 -6.55
N PRO A 56 -13.68 6.07 -6.47
CA PRO A 56 -12.91 6.43 -7.66
C PRO A 56 -12.11 5.22 -8.15
N LEU A 57 -11.84 5.16 -9.45
CA LEU A 57 -11.08 4.08 -10.04
C LEU A 57 -9.63 4.52 -10.30
N THR A 58 -8.68 3.64 -9.97
CA THR A 58 -7.25 3.94 -10.05
C THR A 58 -6.58 3.09 -11.11
N VAL A 59 -5.76 3.71 -11.95
CA VAL A 59 -4.78 3.04 -12.81
C VAL A 59 -3.37 3.38 -12.33
N GLY A 60 -2.44 2.41 -12.39
CA GLY A 60 -1.10 2.62 -11.84
C GLY A 60 -0.17 1.44 -12.13
N ASN A 61 1.07 1.56 -11.65
CA ASN A 61 2.11 0.56 -11.84
C ASN A 61 2.87 0.20 -10.52
N GLY A 62 2.32 0.62 -9.37
CA GLY A 62 2.91 0.44 -8.04
C GLY A 62 3.90 1.54 -7.63
N ARG A 63 4.43 2.32 -8.60
CA ARG A 63 5.32 3.47 -8.36
C ARG A 63 4.65 4.80 -8.67
N PHE A 64 3.68 4.77 -9.57
CA PHE A 64 2.90 5.90 -10.02
C PHE A 64 1.43 5.49 -10.15
N CYS A 65 0.53 6.35 -9.68
CA CYS A 65 -0.92 6.16 -9.74
C CYS A 65 -1.63 7.40 -10.23
N PHE A 66 -2.69 7.16 -10.99
CA PHE A 66 -3.67 8.16 -11.38
C PHE A 66 -5.07 7.70 -10.95
N THR A 67 -5.67 8.44 -10.02
CA THR A 67 -7.02 8.15 -9.51
C THR A 67 -8.02 9.04 -10.21
N ALA A 68 -9.02 8.43 -10.86
CA ALA A 68 -9.97 9.09 -11.75
C ALA A 68 -11.42 9.02 -11.21
N ASP A 69 -12.19 10.07 -11.50
CA ASP A 69 -13.65 10.08 -11.38
C ASP A 69 -14.34 9.40 -12.57
N VAL A 70 -15.67 9.48 -12.62
CA VAL A 70 -16.48 8.85 -13.65
C VAL A 70 -16.25 9.38 -15.08
N THR A 71 -15.51 10.49 -15.24
CA THR A 71 -15.12 11.01 -16.57
C THR A 71 -13.86 10.33 -17.11
N GLY A 72 -13.21 9.47 -16.32
CA GLY A 72 -11.92 8.85 -16.63
C GLY A 72 -10.73 9.78 -16.41
N MET A 73 -10.97 10.98 -15.86
CA MET A 73 -9.97 11.98 -15.48
C MET A 73 -10.23 12.48 -14.04
N GLN A 74 -9.78 13.69 -13.70
CA GLN A 74 -9.96 14.30 -12.38
C GLN A 74 -10.84 15.56 -12.47
N THR A 75 -11.93 15.44 -13.22
CA THR A 75 -12.81 16.55 -13.58
C THR A 75 -13.62 17.02 -12.38
N LEU A 76 -14.20 16.07 -11.62
CA LEU A 76 -15.06 16.30 -10.47
C LEU A 76 -14.26 16.35 -9.14
N TYR A 77 -13.08 16.94 -9.16
CA TYR A 77 -12.12 16.94 -8.06
C TYR A 77 -12.73 17.38 -6.73
N GLU A 78 -13.52 18.43 -6.73
CA GLU A 78 -14.13 19.01 -5.53
C GLU A 78 -15.14 18.06 -4.88
N GLU A 79 -15.90 17.33 -5.67
CA GLU A 79 -16.90 16.37 -5.21
C GLU A 79 -16.27 15.15 -4.56
N TYR A 80 -15.13 14.67 -5.11
CA TYR A 80 -14.41 13.51 -4.59
C TYR A 80 -13.52 13.85 -3.38
N SER A 81 -13.02 15.08 -3.27
CA SER A 81 -12.10 15.48 -2.19
C SER A 81 -12.67 15.35 -0.78
N ILE A 82 -14.01 15.30 -0.63
CA ILE A 82 -14.69 15.13 0.66
C ILE A 82 -14.78 13.67 1.13
N GLU A 83 -14.60 12.71 0.23
CA GLU A 83 -14.63 11.26 0.49
C GLU A 83 -13.28 10.60 0.16
N THR A 84 -12.98 10.38 -1.12
CA THR A 84 -11.70 9.80 -1.57
C THR A 84 -11.07 10.74 -2.60
N PRO A 85 -9.98 11.45 -2.25
CA PRO A 85 -9.36 12.43 -3.13
C PRO A 85 -8.85 11.83 -4.45
N LEU A 86 -8.95 12.63 -5.52
CA LEU A 86 -8.38 12.31 -6.82
C LEU A 86 -6.95 12.84 -6.90
N CYS A 87 -5.97 11.96 -6.88
CA CYS A 87 -4.56 12.34 -6.92
C CYS A 87 -3.82 11.71 -8.09
N THR A 88 -2.78 12.38 -8.54
CA THR A 88 -1.71 11.88 -9.41
C THR A 88 -0.47 11.76 -8.54
N MET A 89 -0.12 10.57 -8.12
CA MET A 89 0.91 10.34 -7.10
C MET A 89 2.06 9.47 -7.64
N ALA A 90 3.28 9.81 -7.21
CA ALA A 90 4.46 8.96 -7.45
C ALA A 90 5.18 8.64 -6.15
N GLU A 91 5.86 7.49 -6.09
CA GLU A 91 6.60 7.13 -4.87
C GLU A 91 7.81 8.04 -4.60
N TRP A 92 8.34 8.74 -5.62
CA TRP A 92 9.41 9.71 -5.50
C TRP A 92 8.92 11.14 -5.19
N ALA A 93 7.65 11.45 -5.33
CA ALA A 93 7.08 12.80 -5.19
C ALA A 93 7.06 13.24 -3.70
N TRP A 94 8.21 13.67 -3.19
CA TRP A 94 8.38 14.14 -1.82
C TRP A 94 8.73 15.62 -1.78
N HIS A 95 8.10 16.34 -0.85
CA HIS A 95 8.33 17.74 -0.61
C HIS A 95 8.67 18.02 0.86
N THR A 96 9.45 19.08 1.08
CA THR A 96 9.76 19.59 2.41
C THR A 96 9.47 21.07 2.43
N TYR A 97 8.58 21.54 3.29
CA TYR A 97 8.25 22.93 3.40
C TYR A 97 9.48 23.83 3.59
N PRO A 98 9.49 25.06 3.05
CA PRO A 98 10.59 26.00 3.24
C PRO A 98 10.67 26.50 4.70
N GLY A 99 11.81 27.10 5.06
CA GLY A 99 12.01 27.73 6.37
C GLY A 99 13.01 26.99 7.25
N HIS A 100 12.84 27.05 8.57
CA HIS A 100 13.75 26.40 9.50
C HIS A 100 13.60 24.87 9.43
N ARG A 101 14.73 24.18 9.21
CA ARG A 101 14.75 22.71 9.09
C ARG A 101 15.15 22.10 10.42
N TYR A 102 14.18 21.47 11.07
CA TYR A 102 14.44 20.67 12.27
C TYR A 102 14.82 19.23 11.90
N THR A 103 15.52 18.58 12.80
CA THR A 103 15.91 17.17 12.73
C THR A 103 15.39 16.41 13.95
N MET A 104 15.57 15.09 14.00
CA MET A 104 15.22 14.31 15.19
C MET A 104 16.03 14.71 16.43
N ASP A 105 17.19 15.35 16.25
CA ASP A 105 18.01 15.82 17.37
C ASP A 105 17.45 17.10 18.02
N ASP A 106 16.56 17.81 17.31
CA ASP A 106 15.83 18.98 17.81
C ASP A 106 14.53 18.58 18.54
N VAL A 107 14.10 17.31 18.41
CA VAL A 107 12.88 16.81 19.06
C VAL A 107 13.19 16.37 20.48
N CYS A 108 12.46 16.93 21.47
CA CYS A 108 12.59 16.47 22.86
C CYS A 108 12.15 15.01 22.99
N MET A 109 13.00 14.22 23.65
CA MET A 109 12.73 12.83 23.95
C MET A 109 12.07 12.68 25.33
N THR A 110 11.11 11.75 25.42
CA THR A 110 10.62 11.25 26.70
C THR A 110 11.58 10.16 27.18
N GLU A 111 12.23 10.39 28.31
CA GLU A 111 13.18 9.44 28.90
C GLU A 111 12.46 8.48 29.85
N TYR A 112 12.89 7.23 29.83
CA TYR A 112 12.50 6.19 30.77
C TYR A 112 13.74 5.53 31.35
N ASP A 113 13.73 5.24 32.65
CA ASP A 113 14.75 4.45 33.31
C ASP A 113 14.10 3.14 33.79
N PHE A 114 14.43 2.06 33.10
CA PHE A 114 13.86 0.77 33.39
C PHE A 114 14.96 -0.26 33.66
N LEU A 115 14.94 -0.84 34.84
CA LEU A 115 15.94 -1.83 35.30
C LEU A 115 17.39 -1.33 35.11
N GLY A 116 17.63 -0.01 35.27
CA GLY A 116 18.93 0.62 35.10
C GLY A 116 19.34 0.87 33.64
N ARG A 117 18.47 0.60 32.68
CA ARG A 117 18.65 0.97 31.28
C ARG A 117 17.89 2.25 31.00
N LYS A 118 18.58 3.25 30.45
CA LYS A 118 17.98 4.48 29.98
C LYS A 118 17.58 4.34 28.51
N VAL A 119 16.31 4.54 28.23
CA VAL A 119 15.75 4.55 26.85
C VAL A 119 14.96 5.84 26.64
N SER A 120 14.90 6.32 25.40
CA SER A 120 14.24 7.58 25.09
C SER A 120 13.47 7.52 23.77
N TYR A 121 12.31 8.19 23.72
CA TYR A 121 11.40 8.14 22.61
C TYR A 121 10.78 9.50 22.27
N SER A 122 10.62 9.81 20.99
CA SER A 122 9.97 11.03 20.46
C SER A 122 8.44 10.96 20.57
N ARG A 123 7.92 10.88 21.80
CA ARG A 123 6.52 10.53 22.05
C ARG A 123 5.61 11.73 22.31
N VAL A 124 6.08 12.73 23.01
CA VAL A 124 5.24 13.82 23.52
C VAL A 124 5.71 15.17 22.99
N LYS A 125 4.77 16.03 22.65
CA LYS A 125 5.06 17.44 22.44
C LYS A 125 5.24 18.11 23.79
N TYR A 126 6.40 18.74 24.00
CA TYR A 126 6.66 19.56 25.16
C TYR A 126 6.45 21.03 24.86
N GLU A 127 6.06 21.83 25.85
CA GLU A 127 5.92 23.27 25.72
C GLU A 127 7.25 23.90 25.27
N GLY A 128 7.18 24.68 24.17
CA GLY A 128 8.35 25.31 23.56
C GLY A 128 9.14 24.44 22.57
N ASN A 129 8.70 23.20 22.30
CA ASN A 129 9.33 22.27 21.35
C ASN A 129 8.35 21.76 20.29
N GLU A 130 7.13 22.27 20.24
CA GLU A 130 6.09 21.82 19.33
C GLU A 130 6.50 21.97 17.87
N ALA A 131 7.23 23.06 17.56
CA ALA A 131 7.66 23.34 16.19
C ALA A 131 8.58 22.26 15.61
N ALA A 132 9.55 21.77 16.39
CA ALA A 132 10.43 20.69 15.96
C ALA A 132 9.68 19.37 15.79
N TYR A 133 8.82 19.03 16.77
CA TYR A 133 8.01 17.82 16.70
C TYR A 133 7.09 17.80 15.46
N ASP A 134 6.35 18.88 15.23
CA ASP A 134 5.43 18.98 14.10
C ASP A 134 6.17 19.03 12.77
N TRP A 135 7.29 19.77 12.69
CA TRP A 135 8.12 19.84 11.50
C TRP A 135 8.61 18.45 11.07
N VAL A 136 9.26 17.70 12.00
CA VAL A 136 9.81 16.37 11.68
C VAL A 136 8.70 15.38 11.36
N ARG A 137 7.54 15.52 12.00
CA ARG A 137 6.37 14.69 11.71
C ARG A 137 5.83 14.94 10.31
N MET A 138 5.68 16.18 9.88
CA MET A 138 5.11 16.55 8.57
C MET A 138 6.11 16.36 7.42
N ASN A 139 7.41 16.59 7.64
CA ASN A 139 8.41 16.65 6.57
C ASN A 139 9.35 15.46 6.54
N PRO A 140 9.79 15.04 5.35
CA PRO A 140 9.14 15.33 4.08
C PRO A 140 7.78 14.64 3.97
N HIS A 141 6.90 15.16 3.12
CA HIS A 141 5.59 14.58 2.83
C HIS A 141 5.44 14.34 1.32
N LYS A 142 4.55 13.43 0.94
CA LYS A 142 4.16 13.25 -0.46
C LYS A 142 3.20 14.34 -0.89
N PHE A 143 3.15 14.61 -2.20
CA PHE A 143 2.26 15.59 -2.77
C PHE A 143 1.66 15.13 -4.11
N ASN A 144 0.54 15.74 -4.49
CA ASN A 144 -0.13 15.50 -5.76
C ASN A 144 0.60 16.25 -6.88
N LEU A 145 1.01 15.52 -7.93
CA LEU A 145 1.80 16.06 -9.03
C LEU A 145 1.00 17.00 -9.95
N ALA A 146 -0.26 16.66 -10.22
CA ALA A 146 -1.14 17.42 -11.10
C ALA A 146 -2.60 16.97 -10.98
N ARG A 147 -3.53 17.85 -11.36
CA ARG A 147 -4.90 17.54 -11.76
C ARG A 147 -4.98 17.53 -13.28
N ILE A 148 -5.48 16.46 -13.88
CA ILE A 148 -5.74 16.35 -15.32
C ILE A 148 -7.25 16.17 -15.51
N ALA A 149 -7.92 17.12 -16.18
CA ALA A 149 -9.37 17.25 -16.13
C ALA A 149 -9.96 17.74 -17.44
N LEU A 150 -11.22 17.39 -17.71
CA LEU A 150 -12.00 17.93 -18.84
C LEU A 150 -12.54 19.32 -18.48
N SER A 151 -12.47 20.23 -19.45
CA SER A 151 -13.08 21.56 -19.39
C SER A 151 -13.72 21.93 -20.73
N VAL A 152 -14.68 22.88 -20.67
CA VAL A 152 -15.29 23.49 -21.86
C VAL A 152 -15.30 24.98 -21.66
N ASP A 153 -14.86 25.75 -22.65
CA ASP A 153 -14.74 27.21 -22.59
C ASP A 153 -14.02 27.72 -21.31
N GLY A 154 -13.01 26.95 -20.85
CA GLY A 154 -12.19 27.33 -19.70
C GLY A 154 -12.74 26.93 -18.34
N THR A 155 -13.92 26.35 -18.27
CA THR A 155 -14.57 25.89 -17.03
C THR A 155 -14.57 24.37 -16.96
N TYR A 156 -14.20 23.79 -15.80
CA TYR A 156 -14.32 22.33 -15.62
C TYR A 156 -15.77 21.88 -15.73
N LEU A 157 -15.98 20.69 -16.30
CA LEU A 157 -17.30 20.07 -16.28
C LEU A 157 -17.71 19.79 -14.83
N THR A 158 -19.02 19.85 -14.57
CA THR A 158 -19.63 19.57 -13.28
C THR A 158 -20.57 18.36 -13.39
N SER A 159 -20.90 17.72 -12.29
CA SER A 159 -21.72 16.51 -12.30
C SER A 159 -23.12 16.71 -12.88
N ASP A 160 -23.72 17.92 -12.74
CA ASP A 160 -25.01 18.28 -13.31
C ASP A 160 -24.98 18.42 -14.83
N MET A 161 -23.81 18.55 -15.45
CA MET A 161 -23.63 18.54 -16.90
C MET A 161 -23.57 17.12 -17.48
N LEU A 162 -23.41 16.09 -16.63
CA LEU A 162 -23.20 14.69 -17.04
C LEU A 162 -24.46 13.85 -16.96
N SER A 163 -24.68 13.00 -17.96
CA SER A 163 -25.72 11.98 -17.96
C SER A 163 -25.26 10.71 -18.68
N ASP A 164 -26.01 9.61 -18.58
CA ASP A 164 -25.72 8.32 -19.19
C ASP A 164 -24.30 7.82 -18.92
N ILE A 165 -23.86 7.97 -17.66
CA ILE A 165 -22.52 7.57 -17.23
C ILE A 165 -22.40 6.04 -17.29
N ASN A 166 -21.33 5.57 -17.92
CA ASN A 166 -20.96 4.17 -18.04
C ASN A 166 -19.43 4.04 -17.97
N GLN A 167 -18.91 3.81 -16.76
CA GLN A 167 -17.47 3.66 -16.55
C GLN A 167 -17.14 2.21 -16.16
N THR A 168 -16.14 1.65 -16.80
CA THR A 168 -15.64 0.30 -16.49
C THR A 168 -14.13 0.29 -16.50
N LEU A 169 -13.54 -0.27 -15.45
CA LEU A 169 -12.11 -0.61 -15.41
C LEU A 169 -11.94 -2.08 -15.78
N ASP A 170 -11.39 -2.35 -16.95
CA ASP A 170 -11.02 -3.72 -17.32
C ASP A 170 -9.67 -4.08 -16.70
N ILE A 171 -9.73 -4.78 -15.56
CA ILE A 171 -8.54 -5.18 -14.79
C ILE A 171 -7.72 -6.29 -15.46
N THR A 172 -8.22 -6.89 -16.56
CA THR A 172 -7.44 -7.84 -17.37
C THR A 172 -6.56 -7.15 -18.40
N THR A 173 -6.85 -5.88 -18.69
CA THR A 173 -6.12 -5.05 -19.65
C THR A 173 -5.53 -3.79 -19.00
N GLY A 174 -5.96 -3.43 -17.80
CA GLY A 174 -5.56 -2.21 -17.10
C GLY A 174 -6.11 -0.92 -17.73
N VAL A 175 -7.15 -1.03 -18.58
CA VAL A 175 -7.77 0.12 -19.26
C VAL A 175 -9.02 0.55 -18.52
N LEU A 176 -9.07 1.82 -18.13
CA LEU A 176 -10.27 2.48 -17.63
C LEU A 176 -10.98 3.14 -18.80
N LYS A 177 -12.24 2.76 -19.03
CA LYS A 177 -13.10 3.34 -20.07
C LYS A 177 -14.29 4.03 -19.44
N SER A 178 -14.52 5.29 -19.85
CA SER A 178 -15.63 6.14 -19.40
C SER A 178 -16.41 6.65 -20.62
N ASP A 179 -17.67 6.27 -20.73
CA ASP A 179 -18.60 6.79 -21.73
C ASP A 179 -19.68 7.59 -21.00
N PHE A 180 -20.00 8.80 -21.46
CA PHE A 180 -21.01 9.67 -20.85
C PHE A 180 -21.52 10.71 -21.85
N ILE A 181 -22.62 11.40 -21.51
CA ILE A 181 -23.16 12.51 -22.27
C ILE A 181 -22.87 13.82 -21.51
N VAL A 182 -22.41 14.84 -22.23
CA VAL A 182 -22.23 16.21 -21.73
C VAL A 182 -23.33 17.10 -22.31
N SER A 183 -24.10 17.75 -21.43
CA SER A 183 -25.06 18.79 -21.80
C SER A 183 -24.34 20.15 -21.88
N TYR A 184 -24.23 20.72 -23.08
CA TYR A 184 -23.57 21.99 -23.31
C TYR A 184 -24.29 22.81 -24.40
N ALA A 185 -24.53 24.11 -24.12
CA ALA A 185 -25.19 25.04 -25.04
C ALA A 185 -26.52 24.49 -25.64
N SER A 186 -27.36 23.88 -24.79
CA SER A 186 -28.63 23.25 -25.12
C SER A 186 -28.54 22.06 -26.11
N HIS A 187 -27.39 21.42 -26.18
CA HIS A 187 -27.15 20.20 -26.97
C HIS A 187 -26.49 19.14 -26.08
N GLU A 188 -26.66 17.90 -26.48
CA GLU A 188 -26.05 16.73 -25.86
C GLU A 188 -24.92 16.20 -26.74
N TYR A 189 -23.78 15.93 -26.12
CA TYR A 189 -22.58 15.40 -26.78
C TYR A 189 -22.11 14.14 -26.09
N LYS A 190 -21.93 13.08 -26.86
CA LYS A 190 -21.28 11.86 -26.38
C LYS A 190 -19.79 12.13 -26.19
N VAL A 191 -19.26 11.69 -25.06
CA VAL A 191 -17.82 11.72 -24.74
C VAL A 191 -17.39 10.32 -24.34
N SER A 192 -16.30 9.85 -24.92
CA SER A 192 -15.64 8.60 -24.55
C SER A 192 -14.19 8.89 -24.15
N VAL A 193 -13.77 8.40 -22.99
CA VAL A 193 -12.40 8.53 -22.48
C VAL A 193 -11.86 7.15 -22.19
N GLU A 194 -10.71 6.81 -22.78
CA GLU A 194 -9.88 5.69 -22.34
C GLU A 194 -8.68 6.24 -21.59
N THR A 195 -8.41 5.70 -20.38
CA THR A 195 -7.30 6.08 -19.52
C THR A 195 -6.47 4.85 -19.21
N VAL A 196 -5.15 4.97 -19.31
CA VAL A 196 -4.21 3.87 -19.05
C VAL A 196 -2.92 4.42 -18.45
N CYS A 197 -2.34 3.70 -17.49
CA CYS A 197 -1.04 4.03 -16.89
C CYS A 197 0.02 3.06 -17.41
N ASP A 198 1.14 3.59 -17.93
CA ASP A 198 2.24 2.74 -18.41
C ASP A 198 2.86 1.94 -17.26
N ASN A 199 3.12 0.65 -17.50
CA ASN A 199 3.76 -0.20 -16.50
C ASN A 199 5.29 -0.07 -16.45
N LYS A 200 5.90 0.70 -17.38
CA LYS A 200 7.35 0.90 -17.48
C LYS A 200 7.81 2.29 -17.08
N SER A 201 6.93 3.29 -17.16
CA SER A 201 7.24 4.69 -16.84
C SER A 201 6.12 5.32 -16.01
N ASP A 202 6.40 6.47 -15.41
CA ASP A 202 5.44 7.24 -14.63
C ASP A 202 4.60 8.12 -15.59
N THR A 203 3.87 7.46 -16.49
CA THR A 203 3.09 8.08 -17.56
C THR A 203 1.64 7.61 -17.51
N VAL A 204 0.72 8.55 -17.50
CA VAL A 204 -0.71 8.31 -17.76
C VAL A 204 -1.07 8.79 -19.17
N ALA A 205 -1.85 7.98 -19.88
CA ALA A 205 -2.21 8.27 -21.25
C ALA A 205 -3.73 8.21 -21.44
N PHE A 206 -4.24 9.12 -22.27
CA PHE A 206 -5.66 9.32 -22.51
C PHE A 206 -5.97 9.31 -24.00
N ARG A 207 -7.12 8.74 -24.35
CA ARG A 207 -7.79 8.91 -25.62
C ARG A 207 -9.18 9.47 -25.38
N VAL A 208 -9.42 10.70 -25.81
CA VAL A 208 -10.71 11.39 -25.69
C VAL A 208 -11.37 11.47 -27.06
N GLU A 209 -12.60 10.99 -27.18
CA GLU A 209 -13.37 11.04 -28.43
C GLU A 209 -14.69 11.76 -28.21
N SER A 210 -14.94 12.86 -28.94
CA SER A 210 -16.19 13.60 -28.92
C SER A 210 -16.27 14.62 -30.03
N GLU A 211 -17.47 14.85 -30.58
CA GLU A 211 -17.72 16.03 -31.41
C GLU A 211 -17.62 17.37 -30.67
N LEU A 212 -17.73 17.34 -29.32
CA LEU A 212 -17.57 18.54 -28.49
C LEU A 212 -16.13 19.07 -28.50
N LEU A 213 -15.11 18.27 -28.88
CA LEU A 213 -13.73 18.72 -29.07
C LEU A 213 -13.64 19.85 -30.12
N LYS A 214 -14.50 19.84 -31.14
CA LYS A 214 -14.60 20.90 -32.17
C LYS A 214 -15.31 22.16 -31.67
N LYS A 215 -15.86 22.12 -30.46
CA LYS A 215 -16.72 23.17 -29.88
C LYS A 215 -16.26 23.64 -28.51
N GLY A 216 -15.00 23.39 -28.16
CA GLY A 216 -14.37 23.91 -26.97
C GLY A 216 -14.12 22.93 -25.84
N LEU A 217 -14.45 21.61 -26.00
CA LEU A 217 -13.97 20.61 -25.05
C LEU A 217 -12.45 20.48 -25.15
N CYS A 218 -11.78 20.53 -24.03
CA CYS A 218 -10.33 20.44 -23.93
C CYS A 218 -9.92 19.69 -22.64
N VAL A 219 -8.63 19.36 -22.55
CA VAL A 219 -8.05 18.80 -21.34
C VAL A 219 -7.14 19.83 -20.69
N ASP A 220 -7.37 20.12 -19.44
CA ASP A 220 -6.52 21.00 -18.63
C ASP A 220 -5.60 20.16 -17.73
N THR A 221 -4.33 20.54 -17.66
CA THR A 221 -3.38 20.08 -16.65
C THR A 221 -3.09 21.24 -15.71
N HIS A 222 -3.41 21.07 -14.42
CA HIS A 222 -3.28 22.10 -13.40
C HIS A 222 -2.39 21.61 -12.26
N PHE A 223 -1.41 22.40 -11.88
CA PHE A 223 -0.37 22.04 -10.92
C PHE A 223 -0.61 22.73 -9.57
N PRO A 224 -0.80 21.98 -8.47
CA PRO A 224 -0.92 22.56 -7.13
C PRO A 224 0.46 22.92 -6.55
N TYR A 225 0.44 23.70 -5.48
CA TYR A 225 1.52 23.70 -4.51
C TYR A 225 1.41 22.42 -3.64
N ALA A 226 2.53 21.93 -3.12
CA ALA A 226 2.56 20.73 -2.29
C ALA A 226 1.86 20.94 -0.94
N SER A 227 1.05 19.98 -0.52
CA SER A 227 0.43 19.96 0.80
C SER A 227 0.66 18.63 1.51
N CYS A 228 0.84 18.68 2.81
CA CYS A 228 0.90 17.48 3.65
C CYS A 228 -0.48 16.89 3.96
N ASP A 229 -1.56 17.50 3.49
CA ASP A 229 -2.94 17.05 3.70
C ASP A 229 -3.26 15.81 2.89
N ILE A 230 -4.43 15.20 3.16
CA ILE A 230 -4.88 13.98 2.50
C ILE A 230 -4.97 14.10 0.97
N THR A 231 -5.21 15.28 0.44
CA THR A 231 -5.26 15.58 -0.99
C THR A 231 -3.87 15.77 -1.62
N GLY A 232 -2.84 15.99 -0.82
CA GLY A 232 -1.50 16.34 -1.30
C GLY A 232 -1.41 17.68 -2.05
N SER A 233 -2.44 18.53 -2.00
CA SER A 233 -2.62 19.68 -2.87
C SER A 233 -3.01 20.92 -2.09
N ASP A 234 -2.35 22.05 -2.37
CA ASP A 234 -2.79 23.40 -2.01
C ASP A 234 -3.03 24.19 -3.31
N TRP A 235 -4.28 24.58 -3.55
CA TRP A 235 -4.72 25.27 -4.76
C TRP A 235 -4.78 26.79 -4.56
N LEU A 236 -4.36 27.30 -3.39
CA LEU A 236 -4.37 28.71 -3.10
C LEU A 236 -3.16 29.39 -3.74
N ASP A 237 -3.39 30.57 -4.28
CA ASP A 237 -2.36 31.38 -4.98
C ASP A 237 -1.38 32.10 -4.06
N ASP A 238 -1.46 31.94 -2.74
CA ASP A 238 -0.59 32.58 -1.76
C ASP A 238 0.79 31.91 -1.63
N LYS A 239 0.95 30.71 -2.21
CA LYS A 239 2.21 29.96 -2.24
C LYS A 239 2.96 30.22 -3.53
N ILE A 240 4.27 30.37 -3.40
CA ILE A 240 5.16 30.63 -4.55
C ILE A 240 5.67 29.29 -5.10
N HIS A 241 5.27 28.98 -6.32
CA HIS A 241 5.84 27.90 -7.11
C HIS A 241 5.90 28.30 -8.59
N TYR A 242 6.75 27.61 -9.36
CA TYR A 242 7.08 28.03 -10.72
C TYR A 242 6.84 26.91 -11.70
N ASP A 243 6.47 27.29 -12.93
CA ASP A 243 6.35 26.41 -14.09
C ASP A 243 6.91 27.13 -15.31
N GLU A 244 7.73 26.44 -16.08
CA GLU A 244 8.33 26.94 -17.31
C GLU A 244 8.14 25.92 -18.44
N ILE A 245 7.53 26.38 -19.54
CA ILE A 245 7.49 25.57 -20.78
C ILE A 245 8.85 25.68 -21.45
N ILE A 246 9.50 24.54 -21.68
CA ILE A 246 10.61 24.43 -22.58
C ILE A 246 10.05 24.08 -23.95
N ASP A 247 10.05 25.06 -24.85
CA ASP A 247 9.63 24.85 -26.23
C ASP A 247 10.74 24.11 -26.97
N ASN A 248 10.54 22.82 -27.23
CA ASN A 248 11.42 22.03 -28.10
C ASN A 248 11.12 22.33 -29.58
N SER A 249 10.84 23.59 -29.94
CA SER A 249 10.57 24.03 -31.32
C SER A 249 11.76 23.93 -32.30
N ASN A 250 12.82 23.19 -31.98
CA ASN A 250 13.71 22.61 -32.99
C ASN A 250 13.03 21.55 -33.86
N ALA A 251 11.74 21.33 -33.69
CA ALA A 251 10.84 20.59 -34.56
C ALA A 251 10.76 21.15 -36.02
N GLU A 252 11.24 22.37 -36.29
CA GLU A 252 11.32 22.86 -37.68
C GLU A 252 12.29 22.05 -38.55
N ILE A 253 13.25 21.37 -37.99
CA ILE A 253 14.18 20.51 -38.76
C ILE A 253 13.60 19.14 -39.05
N LEU A 254 12.73 18.59 -38.17
CA LEU A 254 12.09 17.29 -38.39
C LEU A 254 10.85 17.38 -39.30
N ASN A 255 10.16 18.52 -39.34
CA ASN A 255 8.95 18.69 -40.15
C ASN A 255 9.17 18.76 -41.68
N LYS A 256 10.42 18.80 -42.16
CA LYS A 256 10.73 18.86 -43.60
C LYS A 256 10.78 17.52 -44.33
N THR A 257 10.68 16.40 -43.65
CA THR A 257 10.88 15.08 -44.29
C THR A 257 9.68 14.14 -44.27
N ILE A 258 8.56 14.47 -43.61
CA ILE A 258 7.40 13.57 -43.54
C ILE A 258 6.16 14.21 -44.14
N SER A 259 5.93 13.89 -45.39
CA SER A 259 4.68 14.16 -46.11
C SER A 259 3.60 13.15 -45.70
N SER A 260 2.98 13.29 -44.55
CA SER A 260 1.65 12.76 -44.23
C SER A 260 1.14 13.24 -42.88
N LYS A 261 0.17 14.09 -42.84
CA LYS A 261 -0.98 14.39 -41.98
C LYS A 261 -1.01 13.99 -40.48
N LYS A 262 0.10 13.70 -39.76
CA LYS A 262 0.10 13.50 -38.32
C LYS A 262 0.91 14.61 -37.67
N VAL A 263 0.23 15.55 -37.01
CA VAL A 263 0.88 16.58 -36.18
C VAL A 263 1.18 15.95 -34.82
N ASN A 264 2.45 15.95 -34.43
CA ASN A 264 2.90 15.56 -33.11
C ASN A 264 3.44 16.79 -32.39
N ASN A 265 2.85 17.11 -31.23
CA ASN A 265 3.36 18.16 -30.37
C ASN A 265 3.93 17.53 -29.11
N ILE A 266 5.19 17.84 -28.83
CA ILE A 266 5.91 17.40 -27.63
C ILE A 266 6.27 18.64 -26.82
N TYR A 267 5.84 18.67 -25.57
CA TYR A 267 6.13 19.77 -24.66
C TYR A 267 6.77 19.23 -23.38
N GLN A 268 7.66 20.01 -22.82
CA GLN A 268 8.20 19.78 -21.48
C GLN A 268 7.85 21.00 -20.60
N ILE A 269 7.31 20.73 -19.43
CA ILE A 269 7.06 21.74 -18.41
C ILE A 269 7.94 21.43 -17.21
N LYS A 270 8.88 22.30 -16.89
CA LYS A 270 9.66 22.20 -15.65
C LYS A 270 8.86 22.79 -14.51
N ARG A 271 8.85 22.06 -13.43
CA ARG A 271 8.16 22.45 -12.19
C ARG A 271 9.17 22.64 -11.07
N GLN A 272 8.96 23.72 -10.31
CA GLN A 272 9.70 23.99 -9.09
C GLN A 272 8.74 24.39 -7.98
N ILE A 273 8.78 23.65 -6.87
CA ILE A 273 8.05 23.92 -5.62
C ILE A 273 9.12 24.05 -4.55
N ASP A 274 9.50 25.26 -4.14
CA ASP A 274 10.64 25.54 -3.25
C ASP A 274 11.94 24.86 -3.74
N ASN A 275 12.36 23.79 -3.06
CA ASN A 275 13.54 23.01 -3.42
C ASN A 275 13.20 21.66 -4.07
N THR A 276 11.97 21.44 -4.47
CA THR A 276 11.51 20.23 -5.16
C THR A 276 11.34 20.53 -6.63
N HIS A 277 11.97 19.72 -7.50
CA HIS A 277 11.97 19.89 -8.93
C HIS A 277 11.51 18.62 -9.62
N TYR A 278 10.66 18.78 -10.64
CA TYR A 278 10.27 17.68 -11.51
C TYR A 278 9.88 18.20 -12.90
N SER A 279 9.96 17.33 -13.90
CA SER A 279 9.53 17.63 -15.25
C SER A 279 8.24 16.91 -15.61
N VAL A 280 7.42 17.55 -16.42
CA VAL A 280 6.21 16.99 -17.00
C VAL A 280 6.37 16.97 -18.53
N HIS A 281 6.31 15.77 -19.11
CA HIS A 281 6.45 15.55 -20.54
C HIS A 281 5.06 15.27 -21.13
N ILE A 282 4.63 16.14 -22.04
CA ILE A 282 3.32 16.03 -22.69
C ILE A 282 3.51 15.73 -24.17
N LYS A 283 2.92 14.62 -24.63
CA LYS A 283 2.88 14.23 -26.03
C LYS A 283 1.42 14.15 -26.48
N THR A 284 1.04 14.93 -27.51
CA THR A 284 -0.35 15.07 -27.92
C THR A 284 -0.48 15.38 -29.42
N ASN A 285 -1.64 15.07 -29.99
CA ASN A 285 -2.07 15.58 -31.31
C ASN A 285 -2.88 16.89 -31.18
N GLY A 286 -2.96 17.46 -29.97
CA GLY A 286 -3.52 18.78 -29.67
C GLY A 286 -2.45 19.86 -29.60
N VAL A 287 -2.86 21.07 -29.27
CA VAL A 287 -1.99 22.24 -29.02
C VAL A 287 -2.07 22.63 -27.55
N LEU A 288 -0.92 22.73 -26.90
CA LEU A 288 -0.80 23.20 -25.52
C LEU A 288 -0.72 24.71 -25.50
N GLU A 289 -1.49 25.32 -24.62
CA GLU A 289 -1.43 26.75 -24.32
C GLU A 289 -1.48 26.99 -22.80
N LYS A 290 -0.87 28.07 -22.34
CA LYS A 290 -1.00 28.49 -20.94
C LYS A 290 -2.35 29.17 -20.75
N ALA A 291 -3.27 28.51 -20.04
CA ALA A 291 -4.62 28.99 -19.84
C ALA A 291 -4.73 29.95 -18.64
N ASP A 292 -3.94 29.69 -17.56
CA ASP A 292 -3.90 30.50 -16.33
C ASP A 292 -2.58 30.22 -15.59
N LYS A 293 -2.41 30.81 -14.41
CA LYS A 293 -1.31 30.53 -13.50
C LYS A 293 -1.32 29.04 -13.14
N HIS A 294 -0.22 28.34 -13.43
CA HIS A 294 -0.05 26.88 -13.21
C HIS A 294 -1.05 25.98 -13.92
N ARG A 295 -1.87 26.51 -14.85
CA ARG A 295 -2.86 25.77 -15.62
C ARG A 295 -2.57 25.83 -17.11
N TYR A 296 -2.47 24.67 -17.74
CA TYR A 296 -2.20 24.47 -19.15
C TYR A 296 -3.34 23.72 -19.80
N ARG A 297 -3.74 24.17 -20.96
CA ARG A 297 -4.85 23.63 -21.74
C ARG A 297 -4.36 22.96 -23.01
N ILE A 298 -4.88 21.79 -23.28
CA ILE A 298 -4.66 21.06 -24.53
C ILE A 298 -5.93 21.11 -25.35
N ASN A 299 -5.89 21.90 -26.43
CA ASN A 299 -6.95 22.03 -27.39
C ASN A 299 -6.74 21.10 -28.58
N LYS A 300 -7.84 20.61 -29.19
CA LYS A 300 -7.73 19.86 -30.43
C LYS A 300 -7.26 20.76 -31.58
N ALA A 301 -6.24 20.31 -32.34
CA ALA A 301 -5.60 21.12 -33.38
C ALA A 301 -6.31 21.09 -34.75
N ASP A 302 -7.05 20.01 -35.02
CA ASP A 302 -7.66 19.74 -36.32
C ASP A 302 -9.15 19.39 -36.22
N SER A 303 -9.77 19.02 -37.36
CA SER A 303 -11.19 18.72 -37.43
C SER A 303 -11.58 17.30 -36.96
N ASP A 304 -10.59 16.49 -36.52
CA ASP A 304 -10.89 15.17 -35.98
C ASP A 304 -11.59 15.29 -34.60
N ASN A 305 -12.34 14.29 -34.23
CA ASN A 305 -13.04 14.20 -32.96
C ASN A 305 -12.31 13.32 -31.94
N VAL A 306 -11.00 13.07 -32.11
CA VAL A 306 -10.17 12.28 -31.20
C VAL A 306 -8.93 13.07 -30.77
N LEU A 307 -8.75 13.23 -29.47
CA LEU A 307 -7.57 13.79 -28.84
C LEU A 307 -6.81 12.67 -28.13
N TYR A 308 -5.52 12.53 -28.44
CA TYR A 308 -4.57 11.70 -27.71
C TYR A 308 -3.68 12.58 -26.83
N LEU A 309 -3.45 12.14 -25.61
CA LEU A 309 -2.63 12.83 -24.62
C LEU A 309 -1.87 11.82 -23.78
N CYS A 310 -0.53 11.90 -23.75
CA CYS A 310 0.31 11.15 -22.85
C CYS A 310 1.04 12.16 -21.96
N VAL A 311 0.93 11.98 -20.63
CA VAL A 311 1.52 12.86 -19.61
C VAL A 311 2.44 12.04 -18.74
N GLY A 312 3.75 12.23 -18.90
CA GLY A 312 4.80 11.60 -18.12
C GLY A 312 5.36 12.55 -17.07
N PHE A 313 5.78 12.00 -15.95
CA PHE A 313 6.40 12.75 -14.83
C PHE A 313 7.80 12.20 -14.56
N GLU A 314 8.78 13.08 -14.35
CA GLU A 314 10.17 12.72 -14.15
C GLU A 314 10.74 13.42 -12.92
N ASP A 315 11.40 12.63 -12.05
CA ASP A 315 12.11 13.09 -10.85
C ASP A 315 13.43 13.80 -11.26
N GLU A 316 13.47 15.12 -11.10
CA GLU A 316 14.66 15.94 -11.36
C GLU A 316 15.60 16.03 -10.13
N ASP A 317 15.09 15.74 -8.94
CA ASP A 317 15.86 15.78 -7.69
C ASP A 317 16.67 14.49 -7.45
N GLY A 318 16.48 13.47 -8.28
CA GLY A 318 17.22 12.22 -8.22
C GLY A 318 16.89 11.37 -6.99
N ILE A 319 15.69 11.46 -6.46
CA ILE A 319 15.23 10.64 -5.32
C ILE A 319 15.31 9.15 -5.71
N TYR A 320 14.83 8.79 -6.89
CA TYR A 320 15.02 7.45 -7.43
C TYR A 320 16.50 7.08 -7.56
N ALA A 321 17.30 7.94 -8.14
CA ALA A 321 18.73 7.66 -8.32
C ALA A 321 19.42 7.41 -6.96
N SER A 322 19.04 8.12 -5.92
CA SER A 322 19.59 7.93 -4.56
C SER A 322 19.23 6.58 -3.95
N ILE A 323 18.05 6.06 -4.28
CA ILE A 323 17.56 4.74 -3.83
C ILE A 323 18.17 3.63 -4.69
N TYR A 324 18.33 3.86 -6.01
CA TYR A 324 18.69 2.87 -7.02
C TYR A 324 20.16 2.78 -7.38
N ASN A 325 21.00 3.78 -7.11
CA ASN A 325 22.43 3.72 -7.48
C ASN A 325 23.17 2.51 -6.88
N ASN A 326 22.57 1.86 -5.87
CA ASN A 326 23.03 0.58 -5.35
C ASN A 326 22.39 -0.64 -6.05
N VAL A 327 21.36 -0.46 -6.89
CA VAL A 327 20.55 -1.52 -7.51
C VAL A 327 20.84 -1.67 -9.00
N GLN A 328 21.24 -0.60 -9.68
CA GLN A 328 21.43 -0.56 -11.15
C GLN A 328 22.57 -1.40 -11.71
N SER A 329 23.36 -2.10 -10.91
CA SER A 329 24.34 -3.03 -11.50
C SER A 329 23.72 -4.23 -12.23
N ASN A 330 22.38 -4.40 -12.20
CA ASN A 330 21.69 -5.55 -12.81
C ASN A 330 20.42 -5.26 -13.61
N MET A 331 20.00 -4.01 -13.76
CA MET A 331 18.89 -3.68 -14.67
C MET A 331 19.43 -2.83 -15.82
N CYS A 332 19.48 -3.42 -17.01
CA CYS A 332 19.62 -2.66 -18.25
C CYS A 332 18.43 -1.69 -18.32
N VAL A 333 18.67 -0.41 -18.06
CA VAL A 333 17.80 0.65 -18.56
C VAL A 333 17.92 0.53 -20.08
N ASP A 334 16.83 0.13 -20.70
CA ASP A 334 16.73 0.12 -22.16
C ASP A 334 16.83 1.58 -22.64
N ASN A 335 18.08 2.01 -22.90
CA ASN A 335 18.39 3.34 -23.44
C ASN A 335 17.99 3.45 -24.92
N ASN A 336 16.86 2.90 -25.31
CA ASN A 336 16.23 3.19 -26.60
C ASN A 336 15.53 4.56 -26.59
N LYS A 337 16.22 5.60 -26.09
CA LYS A 337 15.73 6.99 -26.22
C LYS A 337 15.65 7.46 -27.68
N ASP A 338 16.40 6.84 -28.58
CA ASP A 338 16.55 7.36 -29.95
C ASP A 338 15.34 7.10 -30.89
N ASN A 339 14.39 6.23 -30.52
CA ASN A 339 13.21 5.94 -31.36
C ASN A 339 11.88 6.53 -30.82
N ALA A 340 11.82 6.95 -29.56
CA ALA A 340 10.58 7.43 -28.94
C ALA A 340 10.10 8.80 -29.50
N ASP A 341 11.01 9.61 -30.02
CA ASP A 341 10.70 10.96 -30.52
C ASP A 341 10.02 10.96 -31.89
N ASN A 342 10.07 9.84 -32.62
CA ASN A 342 9.51 9.73 -33.97
C ASN A 342 8.06 9.18 -34.00
N GLU A 343 7.55 8.63 -32.88
CA GLU A 343 6.22 8.06 -32.82
C GLU A 343 5.16 9.13 -32.55
N CYS A 344 3.96 8.99 -33.14
CA CYS A 344 2.89 9.94 -32.86
C CYS A 344 2.20 9.63 -31.49
N ALA A 345 1.47 10.60 -30.93
CA ALA A 345 0.76 10.43 -29.68
C ALA A 345 -0.20 9.23 -29.68
N ALA A 346 -0.84 8.94 -30.81
CA ALA A 346 -1.69 7.77 -30.98
C ALA A 346 -0.90 6.46 -30.94
N ASP A 347 0.29 6.43 -31.58
CA ASP A 347 1.16 5.25 -31.58
C ASP A 347 1.74 5.03 -30.16
N THR A 348 2.12 6.11 -29.45
CA THR A 348 2.56 6.05 -28.04
C THR A 348 1.44 5.52 -27.12
N PHE A 349 0.20 6.02 -27.28
CA PHE A 349 -0.96 5.52 -26.52
C PHE A 349 -1.17 4.02 -26.77
N ALA A 350 -1.10 3.58 -28.03
CA ALA A 350 -1.26 2.18 -28.41
C ALA A 350 -0.15 1.30 -27.83
N ALA A 351 1.10 1.78 -27.84
CA ALA A 351 2.24 1.06 -27.26
C ALA A 351 2.11 0.92 -25.73
N ILE A 352 1.71 1.98 -25.02
CA ILE A 352 1.41 1.92 -23.58
C ILE A 352 0.31 0.90 -23.31
N LYS A 353 -0.80 0.95 -24.05
CA LYS A 353 -1.92 0.04 -23.90
C LYS A 353 -1.50 -1.44 -24.08
N GLU A 354 -0.65 -1.73 -25.08
CA GLU A 354 -0.11 -3.07 -25.33
C GLU A 354 0.84 -3.54 -24.19
N ASN A 355 1.70 -2.65 -23.68
CA ASN A 355 2.56 -2.97 -22.55
C ASN A 355 1.74 -3.36 -21.31
N VAL A 356 0.72 -2.58 -21.00
CA VAL A 356 -0.15 -2.80 -19.82
C VAL A 356 -0.99 -4.06 -20.01
N TYR A 357 -1.54 -4.28 -21.22
CA TYR A 357 -2.23 -5.53 -21.54
C TYR A 357 -1.32 -6.75 -21.32
N THR A 358 -0.10 -6.70 -21.85
CA THR A 358 0.87 -7.79 -21.70
C THR A 358 1.19 -8.07 -20.24
N PHE A 359 1.37 -7.01 -19.42
CA PHE A 359 1.62 -7.14 -17.98
C PHE A 359 0.45 -7.85 -17.27
N TRP A 360 -0.80 -7.36 -17.43
CA TRP A 360 -1.95 -7.94 -16.74
C TRP A 360 -2.28 -9.34 -17.24
N HIS A 361 -2.14 -9.58 -18.55
CA HIS A 361 -2.32 -10.93 -19.11
C HIS A 361 -1.35 -11.93 -18.51
N ASN A 362 -0.08 -11.59 -18.38
CA ASN A 362 0.95 -12.43 -17.78
C ASN A 362 0.67 -12.62 -16.27
N TYR A 363 0.31 -11.57 -15.55
CA TYR A 363 -0.01 -11.63 -14.13
C TYR A 363 -1.17 -12.61 -13.86
N TRP A 364 -2.32 -12.41 -14.48
CA TRP A 364 -3.50 -13.25 -14.26
C TRP A 364 -3.32 -14.69 -14.77
N SER A 365 -2.43 -14.92 -15.72
CA SER A 365 -2.11 -16.25 -16.26
C SER A 365 -1.09 -17.03 -15.43
N SER A 366 -0.39 -16.38 -14.49
CA SER A 366 0.66 -17.00 -13.65
C SER A 366 0.27 -17.03 -12.17
N GLY A 367 1.16 -17.57 -11.33
CA GLY A 367 0.92 -17.67 -9.89
C GLY A 367 -0.24 -18.60 -9.50
N LYS A 368 -0.62 -18.50 -8.22
CA LYS A 368 -1.79 -19.23 -7.69
C LYS A 368 -3.07 -18.49 -8.05
N PHE A 369 -4.18 -19.23 -8.16
CA PHE A 369 -5.48 -18.67 -8.51
C PHE A 369 -6.59 -19.33 -7.68
N LEU A 370 -7.41 -18.53 -7.02
CA LEU A 370 -8.59 -19.03 -6.32
C LEU A 370 -9.78 -19.07 -7.29
N TYR A 371 -10.53 -20.19 -7.24
CA TYR A 371 -11.88 -20.25 -7.76
C TYR A 371 -12.81 -20.71 -6.64
N HIS A 372 -13.79 -19.90 -6.31
CA HIS A 372 -14.73 -20.15 -5.21
C HIS A 372 -16.15 -19.75 -5.64
N GLU A 373 -17.17 -20.44 -5.12
CA GLU A 373 -18.57 -20.19 -5.47
C GLU A 373 -19.15 -18.89 -4.85
N ASN A 374 -18.53 -18.38 -3.80
CA ASN A 374 -18.94 -17.12 -3.18
C ASN A 374 -18.43 -15.94 -4.01
N ASP A 375 -19.35 -15.27 -4.70
CA ASP A 375 -19.06 -14.14 -5.59
C ASP A 375 -18.44 -12.93 -4.86
N GLU A 376 -18.87 -12.65 -3.63
CA GLU A 376 -18.31 -11.51 -2.86
C GLU A 376 -16.87 -11.77 -2.43
N LEU A 377 -16.56 -13.00 -2.00
CA LEU A 377 -15.17 -13.38 -1.72
C LEU A 377 -14.30 -13.21 -2.98
N MET A 378 -14.77 -13.73 -4.10
CA MET A 378 -14.05 -13.63 -5.39
C MET A 378 -13.85 -12.19 -5.81
N ARG A 379 -14.88 -11.35 -5.69
CA ARG A 379 -14.80 -9.90 -5.98
C ARG A 379 -13.73 -9.23 -5.11
N ARG A 380 -13.78 -9.44 -3.79
CA ARG A 380 -12.79 -8.87 -2.86
C ARG A 380 -11.37 -9.34 -3.17
N VAL A 381 -11.18 -10.63 -3.43
CA VAL A 381 -9.87 -11.22 -3.75
C VAL A 381 -9.28 -10.66 -5.04
N ILE A 382 -10.07 -10.62 -6.11
CA ILE A 382 -9.59 -10.17 -7.42
C ILE A 382 -9.29 -8.67 -7.40
N LEU A 383 -10.20 -7.86 -6.86
CA LEU A 383 -10.00 -6.41 -6.81
C LEU A 383 -8.87 -6.02 -5.85
N SER A 384 -8.70 -6.74 -4.74
CA SER A 384 -7.57 -6.50 -3.82
C SER A 384 -6.23 -6.73 -4.49
N GLN A 385 -6.06 -7.80 -5.29
CA GLN A 385 -4.82 -8.02 -6.04
C GLN A 385 -4.53 -6.87 -6.99
N TYR A 386 -5.53 -6.43 -7.77
CA TYR A 386 -5.38 -5.30 -8.68
C TYR A 386 -4.94 -4.03 -7.93
N LEU A 387 -5.68 -3.65 -6.88
CA LEU A 387 -5.43 -2.44 -6.10
C LEU A 387 -4.04 -2.40 -5.46
N LEU A 388 -3.60 -3.51 -4.85
CA LEU A 388 -2.29 -3.60 -4.21
C LEU A 388 -1.15 -3.56 -5.23
N ILE A 389 -1.34 -4.12 -6.42
CA ILE A 389 -0.33 -4.03 -7.49
C ILE A 389 -0.20 -2.59 -7.97
N VAL A 390 -1.29 -1.90 -8.26
CA VAL A 390 -1.22 -0.54 -8.81
C VAL A 390 -0.78 0.49 -7.79
N ASN A 391 -1.03 0.26 -6.48
CA ASN A 391 -0.74 1.23 -5.41
C ASN A 391 0.53 0.94 -4.63
N ASP A 392 0.87 -0.35 -4.39
CA ASP A 392 1.77 -0.74 -3.31
C ASP A 392 2.99 -1.54 -3.80
N SER A 393 3.00 -2.02 -5.04
CA SER A 393 4.08 -2.87 -5.56
C SER A 393 5.31 -2.08 -6.07
N GLY A 394 5.53 -0.89 -5.51
CA GLY A 394 6.70 -0.07 -5.78
C GLY A 394 7.96 -0.56 -5.08
N TYR A 395 8.91 0.35 -4.95
CA TYR A 395 10.20 0.06 -4.32
C TYR A 395 10.29 0.60 -2.89
N ILE A 396 9.45 1.58 -2.54
CA ILE A 396 9.35 2.15 -1.19
C ILE A 396 8.06 1.60 -0.58
N PRO A 397 8.10 1.06 0.66
CA PRO A 397 6.87 0.67 1.35
C PRO A 397 5.85 1.81 1.37
N PRO A 398 4.59 1.55 1.01
CA PRO A 398 3.60 2.61 0.85
C PRO A 398 3.07 3.14 2.19
N ALA A 399 2.31 4.25 2.13
CA ALA A 399 1.40 4.66 3.19
C ALA A 399 0.18 3.73 3.26
N GLU A 400 -0.67 3.82 4.28
CA GLU A 400 -1.87 2.97 4.44
C GLU A 400 -2.86 3.09 3.27
N THR A 401 -2.86 4.22 2.56
CA THR A 401 -3.68 4.47 1.36
C THR A 401 -2.95 4.21 0.05
N GLY A 402 -1.78 3.58 0.10
CA GLY A 402 -0.93 3.41 -1.08
C GLY A 402 -0.59 4.74 -1.74
N LEU A 403 -0.69 4.76 -3.07
CA LEU A 403 -0.55 5.97 -3.90
C LEU A 403 -1.91 6.59 -4.30
N THR A 404 -3.03 6.15 -3.71
CA THR A 404 -4.34 6.75 -4.02
C THR A 404 -4.45 8.17 -3.47
N CYS A 405 -4.01 8.39 -2.23
CA CYS A 405 -4.00 9.71 -1.58
C CYS A 405 -2.98 9.75 -0.43
N ASN A 406 -2.88 10.91 0.26
CA ASN A 406 -1.75 11.25 1.12
C ASN A 406 -2.01 10.99 2.63
N SER A 407 -2.42 9.77 3.05
CA SER A 407 -2.56 9.47 4.49
C SER A 407 -1.22 9.53 5.20
N TRP A 408 -1.21 9.98 6.46
CA TRP A 408 0.00 10.05 7.28
C TRP A 408 1.19 10.74 6.57
N TYR A 409 0.90 11.83 5.85
CA TYR A 409 1.91 12.59 5.08
C TYR A 409 2.56 11.77 3.94
N GLY A 410 1.97 10.65 3.52
CA GLY A 410 2.55 9.72 2.55
C GLY A 410 3.80 8.99 3.03
N LYS A 411 4.06 8.95 4.35
CA LYS A 411 5.22 8.25 4.94
C LYS A 411 5.18 6.76 4.63
N ALA A 412 6.37 6.18 4.45
CA ALA A 412 6.54 4.73 4.37
C ALA A 412 6.06 4.08 5.67
N HIS A 413 5.02 3.26 5.60
CA HIS A 413 4.35 2.69 6.76
C HIS A 413 4.85 1.26 7.02
N LEU A 414 5.99 1.13 7.72
CA LEU A 414 6.65 -0.17 7.91
C LEU A 414 5.83 -1.14 8.75
N GLU A 415 4.97 -0.62 9.64
CA GLU A 415 4.02 -1.42 10.41
C GLU A 415 3.06 -2.18 9.50
N MET A 416 2.59 -1.54 8.41
CA MET A 416 1.60 -2.11 7.52
C MET A 416 2.22 -2.80 6.30
N HIS A 417 3.54 -2.73 6.09
CA HIS A 417 4.17 -3.29 4.90
C HIS A 417 3.92 -4.80 4.75
N TYR A 418 3.91 -5.55 5.85
CA TYR A 418 3.53 -6.96 5.85
C TYR A 418 2.11 -7.16 5.29
N TRP A 419 1.15 -6.38 5.80
CA TRP A 419 -0.24 -6.46 5.34
C TRP A 419 -0.43 -5.96 3.91
N HIS A 420 0.38 -4.98 3.45
CA HIS A 420 0.32 -4.52 2.07
C HIS A 420 0.83 -5.57 1.07
N MET A 421 1.96 -6.24 1.35
CA MET A 421 2.70 -6.92 0.28
C MET A 421 3.07 -8.39 0.53
N ALA A 422 2.99 -8.92 1.76
CA ALA A 422 3.36 -10.30 2.04
C ALA A 422 2.51 -11.33 1.26
N TRP A 423 1.28 -10.97 0.92
CA TRP A 423 0.39 -11.79 0.08
C TRP A 423 1.04 -12.17 -1.25
N ALA A 424 1.85 -11.30 -1.84
CA ALA A 424 2.42 -11.53 -3.17
C ALA A 424 3.27 -12.81 -3.21
N ALA A 425 4.10 -13.06 -2.17
CA ALA A 425 4.83 -14.31 -2.05
C ALA A 425 3.90 -15.51 -1.92
N LEU A 426 2.85 -15.42 -1.11
CA LEU A 426 1.88 -16.51 -0.91
C LEU A 426 1.09 -16.85 -2.18
N TRP A 427 0.86 -15.87 -3.05
CA TRP A 427 0.15 -16.04 -4.33
C TRP A 427 1.09 -16.42 -5.50
N GLY A 428 2.40 -16.52 -5.25
CA GLY A 428 3.39 -16.94 -6.25
C GLY A 428 3.95 -15.82 -7.12
N HIS A 429 3.94 -14.59 -6.59
CA HIS A 429 4.53 -13.39 -7.19
C HIS A 429 5.56 -12.73 -6.26
N PRO A 430 6.58 -13.50 -5.77
CA PRO A 430 7.56 -12.99 -4.80
C PRO A 430 8.34 -11.77 -5.30
N GLU A 431 8.48 -11.61 -6.61
CA GLU A 431 9.17 -10.48 -7.25
C GLU A 431 8.49 -9.13 -6.94
N LEU A 432 7.18 -9.11 -6.69
CA LEU A 432 6.47 -7.88 -6.33
C LEU A 432 6.85 -7.38 -4.93
N LEU A 433 7.06 -8.30 -3.99
CA LEU A 433 7.51 -8.00 -2.64
C LEU A 433 9.02 -7.71 -2.59
N GLU A 434 9.83 -8.50 -3.30
CA GLU A 434 11.30 -8.39 -3.30
C GLU A 434 11.79 -7.01 -3.73
N LYS A 435 11.04 -6.30 -4.59
CA LYS A 435 11.38 -4.94 -5.06
C LYS A 435 11.72 -3.97 -3.93
N SER A 436 11.02 -4.06 -2.80
CA SER A 436 11.17 -3.12 -1.68
C SER A 436 12.36 -3.42 -0.76
N PHE A 437 12.99 -4.60 -0.85
CA PHE A 437 14.03 -4.99 0.11
C PHE A 437 15.33 -4.20 -0.07
N ASP A 438 15.65 -3.77 -1.28
CA ASP A 438 16.83 -2.94 -1.53
C ASP A 438 16.69 -1.54 -0.91
N TRP A 439 15.46 -1.02 -0.81
CA TRP A 439 15.22 0.21 -0.08
C TRP A 439 15.53 0.05 1.44
N TYR A 440 15.19 -1.09 2.06
CA TYR A 440 15.60 -1.36 3.45
C TYR A 440 17.12 -1.34 3.63
N ILE A 441 17.88 -1.87 2.66
CA ILE A 441 19.34 -1.77 2.67
C ILE A 441 19.77 -0.30 2.61
N SER A 442 19.16 0.50 1.75
CA SER A 442 19.53 1.91 1.57
C SER A 442 19.30 2.75 2.82
N ILE A 443 18.27 2.46 3.61
CA ILE A 443 17.93 3.18 4.84
C ILE A 443 18.52 2.54 6.11
N LEU A 444 19.22 1.41 6.01
CA LEU A 444 19.79 0.71 7.16
C LEU A 444 20.67 1.60 8.07
N PRO A 445 21.51 2.51 7.53
CA PRO A 445 22.27 3.43 8.38
C PRO A 445 21.38 4.32 9.26
N GLU A 446 20.22 4.77 8.76
CA GLU A 446 19.29 5.58 9.55
C GLU A 446 18.48 4.73 10.52
N ALA A 447 18.10 3.50 10.16
CA ALA A 447 17.47 2.55 11.07
C ALA A 447 18.37 2.22 12.29
N LYS A 448 19.69 2.13 12.07
CA LYS A 448 20.68 1.98 13.16
C LYS A 448 20.77 3.23 14.04
N LYS A 449 20.70 4.43 13.46
CA LYS A 449 20.63 5.67 14.24
C LYS A 449 19.34 5.76 15.06
N ASN A 450 18.21 5.31 14.51
CA ASN A 450 16.93 5.25 15.24
C ASN A 450 17.06 4.31 16.47
N ALA A 451 17.66 3.12 16.30
CA ALA A 451 17.95 2.22 17.40
C ALA A 451 18.84 2.88 18.47
N ALA A 452 19.98 3.45 18.07
CA ALA A 452 20.94 4.08 18.96
C ALA A 452 20.33 5.28 19.73
N ARG A 453 19.50 6.10 19.06
CA ARG A 453 18.78 7.23 19.69
C ARG A 453 17.82 6.74 20.79
N ASN A 454 17.23 5.57 20.60
CA ASN A 454 16.36 4.95 21.62
C ASN A 454 17.13 4.15 22.68
N GLY A 455 18.46 4.02 22.58
CA GLY A 455 19.30 3.30 23.54
C GLY A 455 19.50 1.82 23.21
N TYR A 456 19.38 1.41 21.94
CA TYR A 456 19.51 0.03 21.48
C TYR A 456 20.57 -0.14 20.39
N ARG A 457 21.05 -1.38 20.22
CA ARG A 457 21.91 -1.82 19.12
C ARG A 457 21.06 -2.28 17.93
N GLY A 458 21.73 -2.62 16.82
CA GLY A 458 21.10 -3.14 15.62
C GLY A 458 20.28 -2.11 14.86
N ALA A 459 19.30 -2.56 14.08
CA ALA A 459 18.44 -1.71 13.26
C ALA A 459 17.00 -1.70 13.77
N ARG A 460 16.46 -0.49 14.00
CA ARG A 460 15.07 -0.31 14.40
C ARG A 460 14.21 0.14 13.22
N TRP A 461 13.19 -0.65 12.91
CA TRP A 461 12.17 -0.37 11.92
C TRP A 461 10.97 0.27 12.61
N THR A 462 10.92 1.62 12.61
CA THR A 462 9.84 2.36 13.28
C THR A 462 8.55 2.32 12.45
N LYS A 463 7.39 2.57 13.07
CA LYS A 463 6.06 2.47 12.43
C LYS A 463 5.99 3.21 11.11
N MET A 464 6.41 4.47 11.09
CA MET A 464 6.38 5.34 9.90
C MET A 464 7.73 6.05 9.76
N VAL A 465 8.24 6.07 8.53
CA VAL A 465 9.49 6.76 8.19
C VAL A 465 9.37 7.54 6.90
N SER A 466 10.25 8.52 6.69
CA SER A 466 10.43 9.15 5.38
C SER A 466 11.08 8.17 4.39
N TYR A 467 11.14 8.55 3.10
CA TYR A 467 11.85 7.75 2.09
C TYR A 467 13.34 7.53 2.42
N THR A 468 13.92 8.34 3.30
CA THR A 468 15.30 8.21 3.79
C THR A 468 15.43 7.44 5.11
N GLY A 469 14.35 6.85 5.62
CA GLY A 469 14.35 6.08 6.87
C GLY A 469 14.29 6.92 8.16
N LYS A 470 14.16 8.25 8.06
CA LYS A 470 14.03 9.12 9.25
C LYS A 470 12.72 8.86 9.96
N ASP A 471 12.81 8.69 11.27
CA ASP A 471 11.66 8.43 12.15
C ASP A 471 10.64 9.57 12.12
N CYS A 472 9.40 9.24 12.46
CA CYS A 472 8.26 10.16 12.52
C CYS A 472 7.74 10.25 13.95
N PRO A 473 7.95 11.36 14.68
CA PRO A 473 7.48 11.52 16.05
C PRO A 473 5.99 11.27 16.19
N SER A 474 5.57 10.50 17.19
CA SER A 474 4.18 10.15 17.41
C SER A 474 3.94 9.74 18.86
N LYS A 475 2.72 9.92 19.36
CA LYS A 475 2.32 9.51 20.71
C LYS A 475 2.49 8.01 20.97
N ILE A 476 2.31 7.18 19.94
CA ILE A 476 2.25 5.71 20.05
C ILE A 476 3.38 5.06 19.25
N ALA A 477 3.58 5.47 18.01
CA ALA A 477 4.47 4.83 17.06
C ALA A 477 5.89 4.53 17.56
N PRO A 478 6.56 5.42 18.33
CA PRO A 478 7.90 5.14 18.84
C PRO A 478 8.00 3.97 19.84
N LEU A 479 6.88 3.55 20.42
CA LEU A 479 6.82 2.46 21.40
C LEU A 479 6.29 1.14 20.84
N LEU A 480 5.85 1.13 19.56
CA LEU A 480 5.46 -0.09 18.85
C LEU A 480 6.72 -0.84 18.38
N ILE A 481 6.73 -2.16 18.60
CA ILE A 481 7.85 -3.02 18.21
C ILE A 481 7.42 -4.28 17.43
N TRP A 482 6.13 -4.53 17.31
CA TRP A 482 5.63 -5.73 16.64
C TRP A 482 6.04 -5.82 15.16
N GLN A 483 6.19 -4.69 14.48
CA GLN A 483 6.64 -4.63 13.09
C GLN A 483 8.15 -4.94 12.94
N GLN A 484 8.90 -5.04 14.04
CA GLN A 484 10.35 -5.21 13.99
C GLN A 484 10.76 -6.49 13.23
N ALA A 485 10.04 -7.59 13.42
CA ALA A 485 10.33 -8.85 12.76
C ALA A 485 9.77 -8.96 11.33
N HIS A 486 8.99 -7.98 10.84
CA HIS A 486 8.37 -8.05 9.51
C HIS A 486 9.36 -8.30 8.38
N ILE A 487 10.49 -7.57 8.37
CA ILE A 487 11.48 -7.71 7.30
C ILE A 487 12.10 -9.12 7.28
N ILE A 488 12.41 -9.71 8.43
CA ILE A 488 12.93 -11.10 8.52
C ILE A 488 11.88 -12.08 7.96
N ASN A 489 10.62 -11.92 8.36
CA ASN A 489 9.52 -12.78 7.90
C ASN A 489 9.30 -12.67 6.38
N MET A 490 9.22 -11.46 5.86
CA MET A 490 9.02 -11.22 4.42
C MET A 490 10.19 -11.73 3.58
N LEU A 491 11.44 -11.54 4.04
CA LEU A 491 12.62 -12.12 3.40
C LEU A 491 12.55 -13.65 3.35
N GLN A 492 12.11 -14.27 4.43
CA GLN A 492 11.93 -15.73 4.48
C GLN A 492 10.83 -16.22 3.53
N MET A 493 9.68 -15.52 3.48
CA MET A 493 8.57 -15.88 2.57
C MET A 493 9.02 -15.86 1.10
N VAL A 494 9.81 -14.88 0.68
CA VAL A 494 10.38 -14.84 -0.68
C VAL A 494 11.40 -15.97 -0.88
N LEU A 495 12.26 -16.24 0.11
CA LEU A 495 13.22 -17.34 0.06
C LEU A 495 12.52 -18.70 -0.09
N ASP A 496 11.41 -18.92 0.61
CA ASP A 496 10.62 -20.14 0.52
C ASP A 496 10.03 -20.35 -0.88
N CYS A 497 9.57 -19.28 -1.53
CA CYS A 497 9.15 -19.33 -2.93
C CYS A 497 10.30 -19.80 -3.85
N TYR A 498 11.51 -19.26 -3.65
CA TYR A 498 12.66 -19.63 -4.45
C TYR A 498 13.20 -21.03 -4.17
N ASN A 499 13.12 -21.52 -2.92
CA ASN A 499 13.50 -22.88 -2.55
C ASN A 499 12.59 -23.94 -3.19
N ASN A 500 11.32 -23.61 -3.38
CA ASN A 500 10.33 -24.51 -3.98
C ASN A 500 10.41 -24.56 -5.51
N ASP A 501 11.17 -23.66 -6.16
CA ASP A 501 11.35 -23.64 -7.61
C ASP A 501 12.74 -24.19 -7.99
N VAL A 502 12.75 -25.31 -8.70
CA VAL A 502 13.98 -26.05 -9.11
C VAL A 502 14.92 -25.18 -9.97
N HIS A 503 14.39 -24.18 -10.65
CA HIS A 503 15.16 -23.28 -11.52
C HIS A 503 15.92 -22.19 -10.75
N PHE A 504 15.57 -21.93 -9.47
CA PHE A 504 16.15 -20.84 -8.68
C PHE A 504 17.18 -21.25 -7.62
N LYS A 505 17.57 -22.53 -7.53
CA LYS A 505 18.50 -23.03 -6.49
C LYS A 505 19.84 -22.26 -6.40
N LYS A 506 20.35 -21.74 -7.51
CA LYS A 506 21.53 -20.85 -7.51
C LYS A 506 21.24 -19.41 -7.08
N LYS A 507 19.96 -18.99 -7.11
CA LYS A 507 19.51 -17.66 -6.70
C LYS A 507 19.39 -17.57 -5.18
N THR A 508 19.08 -18.67 -4.49
CA THR A 508 18.87 -18.70 -3.03
C THR A 508 20.11 -18.31 -2.24
N ASP A 509 21.29 -18.89 -2.54
CA ASP A 509 22.53 -18.55 -1.84
C ASP A 509 22.88 -17.07 -2.02
N ARG A 510 22.79 -16.56 -3.28
CA ARG A 510 23.03 -15.14 -3.56
C ARG A 510 22.03 -14.24 -2.84
N TYR A 511 20.77 -14.63 -2.78
CA TYR A 511 19.71 -13.92 -2.09
C TYR A 511 20.00 -13.81 -0.59
N MET A 512 20.32 -14.94 0.07
CA MET A 512 20.65 -14.98 1.49
C MET A 512 21.86 -14.09 1.81
N HIS A 513 22.95 -14.19 1.03
CA HIS A 513 24.12 -13.33 1.23
C HIS A 513 23.80 -11.84 1.05
N LYS A 514 22.97 -11.49 0.03
CA LYS A 514 22.57 -10.10 -0.22
C LYS A 514 21.82 -9.48 0.95
N TYR A 515 20.86 -10.21 1.51
CA TYR A 515 19.95 -9.68 2.52
C TYR A 515 20.34 -10.06 3.96
N TRP A 516 21.43 -10.79 4.14
CA TRP A 516 21.92 -11.18 5.47
C TRP A 516 22.04 -10.00 6.43
N ILE A 517 22.55 -8.88 5.96
CA ILE A 517 22.76 -7.69 6.78
C ILE A 517 21.44 -7.17 7.39
N LEU A 518 20.32 -7.28 6.67
CA LEU A 518 19.00 -6.91 7.21
C LEU A 518 18.55 -7.87 8.31
N VAL A 519 18.76 -9.18 8.08
CA VAL A 519 18.43 -10.22 9.07
C VAL A 519 19.28 -10.04 10.34
N GLN A 520 20.60 -9.88 10.17
CA GLN A 520 21.53 -9.72 11.28
C GLN A 520 21.21 -8.50 12.15
N GLU A 521 21.13 -7.31 11.55
CA GLU A 521 20.94 -6.07 12.28
C GLU A 521 19.55 -5.97 12.93
N THR A 522 18.54 -6.59 12.31
CA THR A 522 17.20 -6.71 12.90
C THR A 522 17.22 -7.65 14.11
N ALA A 523 17.84 -8.82 13.98
CA ALA A 523 17.95 -9.78 15.08
C ALA A 523 18.82 -9.23 16.25
N GLU A 524 19.88 -8.46 15.95
CA GLU A 524 20.68 -7.78 16.98
C GLU A 524 19.86 -6.73 17.77
N PHE A 525 18.94 -6.01 17.09
CA PHE A 525 18.02 -5.12 17.81
C PHE A 525 17.06 -5.92 18.70
N MET A 526 16.46 -7.00 18.20
CA MET A 526 15.52 -7.83 18.95
C MET A 526 16.19 -8.47 20.16
N GLU A 527 17.42 -8.97 20.00
CA GLU A 527 18.25 -9.50 21.08
C GLU A 527 18.51 -8.44 22.15
N ASP A 528 18.91 -7.22 21.75
CA ASP A 528 19.26 -6.14 22.65
C ASP A 528 18.06 -5.51 23.36
N TYR A 529 16.87 -5.63 22.75
CA TYR A 529 15.61 -5.17 23.33
C TYR A 529 15.11 -6.08 24.46
N LEU A 530 15.35 -7.38 24.36
CA LEU A 530 14.94 -8.37 25.35
C LEU A 530 15.76 -8.25 26.65
N VAL A 531 15.10 -8.42 27.79
CA VAL A 531 15.71 -8.39 29.12
C VAL A 531 15.73 -9.80 29.69
N TYR A 532 16.94 -10.27 30.04
CA TYR A 532 17.10 -11.58 30.67
C TYR A 532 16.83 -11.51 32.19
N ASP A 533 15.86 -12.32 32.63
CA ASP A 533 15.58 -12.52 34.07
C ASP A 533 16.24 -13.82 34.54
N ILE A 534 17.22 -13.65 35.43
CA ILE A 534 18.00 -14.75 36.03
C ILE A 534 17.11 -15.68 36.85
N ALA A 535 16.06 -15.15 37.51
CA ALA A 535 15.25 -15.93 38.45
C ALA A 535 14.36 -16.93 37.73
N SER A 536 13.80 -16.56 36.57
CA SER A 536 12.94 -17.39 35.73
C SER A 536 13.70 -18.10 34.60
N ASP A 537 14.98 -17.74 34.39
CA ASP A 537 15.77 -18.18 33.19
C ASP A 537 15.09 -17.86 31.85
N THR A 538 14.44 -16.68 31.75
CA THR A 538 13.70 -16.28 30.57
C THR A 538 14.12 -14.91 30.06
N PHE A 539 13.90 -14.68 28.75
CA PHE A 539 14.00 -13.38 28.08
C PHE A 539 12.61 -12.73 27.99
N ASN A 540 12.49 -11.51 28.45
CA ASN A 540 11.24 -10.79 28.62
C ASN A 540 11.21 -9.52 27.77
N ILE A 541 10.02 -9.10 27.35
CA ILE A 541 9.75 -7.76 26.82
C ILE A 541 9.23 -6.90 27.96
N GLU A 542 10.04 -5.92 28.36
CA GLU A 542 9.77 -5.06 29.52
C GLU A 542 9.30 -3.67 29.08
N ALA A 543 8.65 -2.95 30.03
CA ALA A 543 8.28 -1.56 29.84
C ALA A 543 9.53 -0.67 29.54
N PRO A 544 9.40 0.45 28.77
CA PRO A 544 8.16 0.94 28.19
C PRO A 544 7.90 0.36 26.80
N VAL A 545 6.71 -0.18 26.57
CA VAL A 545 6.28 -0.72 25.29
C VAL A 545 4.78 -0.53 25.11
N ILE A 546 4.31 -0.32 23.87
CA ILE A 546 2.91 -0.38 23.52
C ILE A 546 2.71 -1.61 22.63
N PRO A 547 1.77 -2.52 22.98
CA PRO A 547 1.44 -3.67 22.14
C PRO A 547 0.78 -3.23 20.82
N VAL A 548 0.65 -4.15 19.89
CA VAL A 548 -0.15 -3.93 18.68
C VAL A 548 -1.57 -3.45 18.99
N GLN A 549 -2.15 -3.90 20.08
CA GLN A 549 -3.36 -3.30 20.68
C GLN A 549 -3.01 -1.98 21.36
N GLU A 550 -3.11 -0.87 20.66
CA GLU A 550 -2.65 0.47 21.05
C GLU A 550 -3.38 1.09 22.27
N ARG A 551 -3.95 0.27 23.17
CA ARG A 551 -4.81 0.68 24.32
C ARG A 551 -4.17 0.50 25.68
N HIS A 552 -2.88 0.22 25.72
CA HIS A 552 -2.12 0.01 26.95
C HIS A 552 -1.23 1.21 27.29
N LEU A 553 -1.01 1.40 28.58
CA LEU A 553 0.00 2.35 29.06
C LEU A 553 1.38 1.72 28.88
N PRO A 554 2.34 2.42 28.29
CA PRO A 554 3.65 1.82 28.02
C PRO A 554 4.42 1.46 29.30
N GLU A 555 4.20 2.19 30.37
CA GLU A 555 4.86 1.99 31.67
C GLU A 555 4.36 0.72 32.40
N ASP A 556 3.13 0.26 32.09
CA ASP A 556 2.48 -0.88 32.74
C ASP A 556 2.50 -2.14 31.87
N THR A 557 3.06 -2.06 30.67
CA THR A 557 3.06 -3.18 29.72
C THR A 557 4.28 -4.05 29.90
N ARG A 558 4.06 -5.35 30.13
CA ARG A 558 5.08 -6.39 30.23
C ARG A 558 4.68 -7.61 29.44
N ASN A 559 5.60 -8.19 28.71
CA ASN A 559 5.41 -9.42 27.96
C ASN A 559 4.12 -9.40 27.08
N PRO A 560 3.96 -8.44 26.14
CA PRO A 560 2.80 -8.47 25.24
C PRO A 560 2.87 -9.73 24.40
N VAL A 561 1.72 -10.43 24.32
CA VAL A 561 1.65 -11.84 23.87
C VAL A 561 2.11 -12.04 22.43
N PHE A 562 1.74 -11.14 21.53
CA PHE A 562 2.11 -11.26 20.12
C PHE A 562 3.57 -10.90 19.88
N GLU A 563 4.04 -9.84 20.50
CA GLU A 563 5.42 -9.39 20.38
C GLU A 563 6.41 -10.44 20.89
N LEU A 564 6.10 -11.13 22.02
CA LEU A 564 6.88 -12.28 22.46
C LEU A 564 6.96 -13.39 21.41
N ALA A 565 5.80 -13.80 20.88
CA ALA A 565 5.72 -14.84 19.87
C ALA A 565 6.47 -14.44 18.61
N TYR A 566 6.34 -13.19 18.16
CA TYR A 566 6.93 -12.73 16.92
C TYR A 566 8.44 -12.50 17.03
N PHE A 567 8.93 -12.05 18.21
CA PHE A 567 10.38 -11.97 18.46
C PHE A 567 11.01 -13.37 18.44
N ARG A 568 10.37 -14.34 19.12
CA ARG A 568 10.81 -15.75 19.03
C ARG A 568 10.86 -16.24 17.60
N TYR A 569 9.80 -16.01 16.84
CA TYR A 569 9.68 -16.42 15.45
C TYR A 569 10.78 -15.81 14.57
N GLY A 570 10.98 -14.48 14.66
CA GLY A 570 12.02 -13.79 13.91
C GLY A 570 13.43 -14.24 14.27
N LEU A 571 13.72 -14.47 15.58
CA LEU A 571 15.02 -14.99 16.03
C LEU A 571 15.28 -16.42 15.54
N LYS A 572 14.26 -17.28 15.47
CA LYS A 572 14.39 -18.64 14.89
C LYS A 572 14.74 -18.60 13.41
N ILE A 573 14.08 -17.73 12.62
CA ILE A 573 14.43 -17.52 11.21
C ILE A 573 15.87 -17.01 11.09
N ALA A 574 16.23 -16.00 11.88
CA ALA A 574 17.58 -15.42 11.85
C ALA A 574 18.66 -16.44 12.22
N ALA A 575 18.39 -17.31 13.20
CA ALA A 575 19.29 -18.39 13.59
C ALA A 575 19.47 -19.43 12.46
N GLU A 576 18.39 -19.78 11.75
CA GLU A 576 18.45 -20.69 10.59
C GLU A 576 19.26 -20.08 9.43
N TRP A 577 19.06 -18.78 9.15
CA TRP A 577 19.86 -18.07 8.16
C TRP A 577 21.35 -18.04 8.54
N ALA A 578 21.65 -17.76 9.82
CA ALA A 578 23.01 -17.77 10.35
C ALA A 578 23.67 -19.15 10.18
N ASP A 579 22.97 -20.23 10.50
CA ASP A 579 23.47 -21.60 10.34
C ASP A 579 23.79 -21.92 8.87
N LYS A 580 22.82 -21.67 7.97
CA LYS A 580 22.98 -21.88 6.51
C LYS A 580 24.13 -21.10 5.90
N LEU A 581 24.44 -19.91 6.44
CA LEU A 581 25.53 -19.04 6.01
C LEU A 581 26.86 -19.30 6.75
N GLY A 582 26.89 -20.24 7.72
CA GLY A 582 28.08 -20.60 8.49
C GLY A 582 28.42 -19.66 9.65
N TYR A 583 27.48 -18.80 10.06
CA TYR A 583 27.66 -17.90 11.23
C TYR A 583 27.22 -18.59 12.52
N VAL A 584 27.88 -19.65 12.90
CA VAL A 584 27.51 -20.56 14.02
C VAL A 584 27.25 -19.82 15.33
N THR A 585 28.10 -18.85 15.68
CA THR A 585 27.94 -18.08 16.93
C THR A 585 26.60 -17.33 17.00
N PHE A 586 26.16 -16.73 15.90
CA PHE A 586 24.86 -16.07 15.85
C PHE A 586 23.72 -17.10 15.91
N SER A 587 23.85 -18.21 15.19
CA SER A 587 22.83 -19.29 15.19
C SER A 587 22.61 -19.83 16.61
N GLU A 588 23.68 -20.24 17.30
CA GLU A 588 23.61 -20.75 18.66
C GLU A 588 23.01 -19.73 19.64
N LYS A 589 23.47 -18.46 19.55
CA LYS A 589 23.00 -17.39 20.43
C LYS A 589 21.51 -17.10 20.25
N TRP A 590 21.06 -16.88 19.01
CA TRP A 590 19.65 -16.52 18.76
C TRP A 590 18.69 -17.70 18.99
N ASN A 591 19.12 -18.96 18.73
CA ASN A 591 18.36 -20.14 19.12
C ASN A 591 18.20 -20.21 20.66
N ASN A 592 19.30 -20.00 21.39
CA ASN A 592 19.29 -20.00 22.85
C ASN A 592 18.36 -18.91 23.43
N ILE A 593 18.33 -17.70 22.86
CA ILE A 593 17.41 -16.65 23.26
C ILE A 593 15.97 -17.05 22.93
N ALA A 594 15.70 -17.46 21.71
CA ALA A 594 14.36 -17.84 21.24
C ALA A 594 13.74 -18.99 22.07
N ASP A 595 14.57 -19.97 22.49
CA ASP A 595 14.11 -21.11 23.29
C ASP A 595 13.82 -20.74 24.75
N ARG A 596 14.32 -19.59 25.21
CA ARG A 596 14.12 -19.08 26.56
C ARG A 596 13.29 -17.80 26.61
N ILE A 597 12.59 -17.45 25.53
CA ILE A 597 11.58 -16.38 25.59
C ILE A 597 10.50 -16.76 26.61
N ALA A 598 10.05 -15.77 27.39
CA ALA A 598 9.02 -15.94 28.41
C ALA A 598 7.77 -16.64 27.84
N PRO A 599 7.10 -17.49 28.63
CA PRO A 599 5.83 -18.10 28.21
C PRO A 599 4.79 -17.05 27.84
N LEU A 600 3.93 -17.37 26.88
CA LEU A 600 2.81 -16.49 26.53
C LEU A 600 1.90 -16.27 27.75
N PRO A 601 1.52 -15.02 28.08
CA PRO A 601 0.72 -14.74 29.25
C PRO A 601 -0.69 -15.31 29.18
N VAL A 602 -1.07 -16.02 30.23
CA VAL A 602 -2.38 -16.70 30.38
C VAL A 602 -3.04 -16.26 31.68
N TYR A 603 -4.33 -15.97 31.61
CA TYR A 603 -5.17 -15.74 32.78
C TYR A 603 -6.53 -16.41 32.59
N ASP A 604 -7.00 -17.14 33.62
CA ASP A 604 -8.28 -17.88 33.62
C ASP A 604 -8.48 -18.78 32.38
N GLY A 605 -7.40 -19.46 31.94
CA GLY A 605 -7.41 -20.39 30.80
C GLY A 605 -7.48 -19.71 29.43
N LEU A 606 -7.20 -18.40 29.32
CA LEU A 606 -7.19 -17.61 28.11
C LEU A 606 -5.84 -16.92 27.92
N TYR A 607 -5.35 -16.80 26.68
CA TYR A 607 -4.27 -15.87 26.38
C TYR A 607 -4.76 -14.45 26.59
N ILE A 608 -3.98 -13.62 27.28
CA ILE A 608 -4.27 -12.22 27.54
C ILE A 608 -3.33 -11.31 26.76
N SER A 609 -3.73 -10.03 26.56
CA SER A 609 -2.99 -9.09 25.73
C SER A 609 -1.55 -8.85 26.18
N GLN A 610 -1.30 -8.82 27.49
CA GLN A 610 0.01 -8.71 28.13
C GLN A 610 -0.08 -9.14 29.60
N GLU A 611 1.05 -9.45 30.22
CA GLU A 611 1.13 -10.09 31.53
C GLU A 611 0.36 -9.34 32.65
N ASN A 612 0.39 -8.00 32.63
CA ASN A 612 -0.26 -7.16 33.62
C ASN A 612 -1.70 -6.78 33.28
N CYS A 613 -2.36 -7.49 32.32
CA CYS A 613 -3.71 -7.18 31.89
C CYS A 613 -4.68 -8.36 32.04
N PRO A 614 -4.97 -8.84 33.26
CA PRO A 614 -5.93 -9.95 33.49
C PRO A 614 -7.35 -9.60 33.06
N ASP A 615 -7.68 -8.31 32.91
CA ASP A 615 -8.97 -7.78 32.48
C ASP A 615 -9.10 -7.56 30.97
N THR A 616 -8.26 -8.23 30.16
CA THR A 616 -8.23 -8.14 28.69
C THR A 616 -9.63 -8.26 28.08
N TYR A 617 -10.45 -9.22 28.54
CA TYR A 617 -11.77 -9.50 27.97
C TYR A 617 -12.92 -8.72 28.65
N VAL A 618 -12.61 -7.86 29.61
CA VAL A 618 -13.60 -7.05 30.33
C VAL A 618 -13.49 -5.58 29.97
N ASN A 619 -12.28 -5.01 30.10
CA ASN A 619 -12.04 -3.58 29.90
C ASN A 619 -11.23 -3.27 28.64
N LYS A 620 -10.61 -4.29 28.02
CA LYS A 620 -9.73 -4.16 26.85
C LYS A 620 -10.19 -4.98 25.63
N ALA A 621 -11.44 -5.44 25.60
CA ALA A 621 -12.01 -6.20 24.46
C ALA A 621 -12.34 -5.27 23.28
N ILE A 622 -11.39 -4.43 22.86
CA ILE A 622 -11.49 -3.43 21.81
C ILE A 622 -10.19 -3.38 21.00
N ASP A 623 -10.23 -2.79 19.80
CA ASP A 623 -9.06 -2.67 18.92
C ASP A 623 -8.55 -4.05 18.49
N HIS A 624 -7.26 -4.23 18.28
CA HIS A 624 -6.67 -5.47 17.75
C HIS A 624 -6.69 -6.64 18.75
N PRO A 625 -7.27 -7.80 18.39
CA PRO A 625 -7.22 -9.02 19.20
C PRO A 625 -5.87 -9.75 19.03
N LEU A 626 -4.78 -9.12 19.51
CA LEU A 626 -3.40 -9.56 19.27
C LEU A 626 -3.09 -10.98 19.72
N MET A 627 -3.86 -11.53 20.69
CA MET A 627 -3.70 -12.92 21.15
C MET A 627 -3.91 -13.95 20.03
N LEU A 628 -4.68 -13.60 19.01
CA LEU A 628 -4.94 -14.49 17.87
C LEU A 628 -3.83 -14.47 16.81
N GLN A 629 -2.92 -13.50 16.86
CA GLN A 629 -1.82 -13.40 15.89
C GLN A 629 -0.69 -14.41 16.17
N VAL A 630 -0.58 -14.92 17.40
CA VAL A 630 0.50 -15.83 17.82
C VAL A 630 0.55 -17.12 17.03
N TYR A 631 -0.60 -17.55 16.45
CA TYR A 631 -0.71 -18.70 15.57
C TYR A 631 -1.79 -18.42 14.51
N GLY A 632 -1.53 -18.75 13.26
CA GLY A 632 -2.38 -18.35 12.11
C GLY A 632 -1.69 -17.30 11.26
N MET A 633 -1.37 -16.12 11.79
CA MET A 633 -0.44 -15.19 11.15
C MET A 633 0.96 -15.80 11.11
N LEU A 634 1.49 -16.26 12.26
CA LEU A 634 2.74 -16.99 12.36
C LEU A 634 2.51 -18.47 12.03
N ASP A 635 3.38 -19.03 11.18
CA ASP A 635 3.35 -20.43 10.80
C ASP A 635 4.76 -20.96 10.54
N GLY A 636 5.04 -22.20 10.93
CA GLY A 636 6.42 -22.73 10.91
C GLY A 636 7.30 -22.20 12.05
N TYR A 637 8.59 -22.43 11.97
CA TYR A 637 9.63 -21.92 12.89
C TYR A 637 9.29 -22.09 14.37
N GLY A 638 8.59 -23.19 14.71
CA GLY A 638 8.19 -23.50 16.07
C GLY A 638 7.09 -22.60 16.64
N ALA A 639 6.34 -21.84 15.82
CA ALA A 639 5.22 -21.02 16.29
C ALA A 639 4.20 -21.82 17.09
N LYS A 640 3.88 -23.04 16.64
CA LYS A 640 2.95 -23.95 17.32
C LYS A 640 3.48 -24.48 18.66
N ASP A 641 4.79 -24.55 18.85
CA ASP A 641 5.41 -25.19 20.02
C ASP A 641 5.16 -24.43 21.32
N ILE A 642 4.88 -23.14 21.23
CA ILE A 642 4.62 -22.24 22.37
C ILE A 642 3.12 -21.97 22.59
N VAL A 643 2.25 -22.58 21.79
CA VAL A 643 0.80 -22.35 21.83
C VAL A 643 0.08 -23.60 22.32
N ASP A 644 -0.60 -23.49 23.47
CA ASP A 644 -1.57 -24.51 23.89
C ASP A 644 -2.84 -24.34 23.06
N MET A 645 -3.15 -25.36 22.27
CA MET A 645 -4.28 -25.31 21.34
C MET A 645 -5.67 -25.28 22.04
N ASN A 646 -5.77 -25.75 23.28
CA ASN A 646 -7.02 -25.65 24.05
C ASN A 646 -7.22 -24.21 24.55
N ILE A 647 -6.14 -23.59 25.08
CA ILE A 647 -6.16 -22.17 25.46
C ILE A 647 -6.41 -21.30 24.24
N TYR A 648 -5.76 -21.57 23.12
CA TYR A 648 -5.93 -20.82 21.88
C TYR A 648 -7.37 -20.92 21.34
N ARG A 649 -7.98 -22.12 21.40
CA ARG A 649 -9.38 -22.30 21.04
C ARG A 649 -10.31 -21.50 21.96
N ALA A 650 -10.12 -21.62 23.27
CA ALA A 650 -10.92 -20.85 24.24
C ALA A 650 -10.74 -19.34 24.05
N THR A 651 -9.54 -18.91 23.70
CA THR A 651 -9.23 -17.50 23.39
C THR A 651 -9.98 -17.01 22.16
N LEU A 652 -10.00 -17.78 21.05
CA LEU A 652 -10.79 -17.44 19.87
C LEU A 652 -12.28 -17.34 20.17
N ASP A 653 -12.83 -18.37 20.86
CA ASP A 653 -14.25 -18.39 21.23
C ASP A 653 -14.61 -17.16 22.09
N LYS A 654 -13.72 -16.78 23.02
CA LYS A 654 -13.92 -15.59 23.88
C LYS A 654 -13.82 -14.29 23.11
N VAL A 655 -12.86 -14.14 22.17
CA VAL A 655 -12.79 -12.98 21.29
C VAL A 655 -14.07 -12.84 20.47
N MET A 656 -14.55 -13.90 19.83
CA MET A 656 -15.78 -13.87 19.06
C MET A 656 -17.03 -13.55 19.90
N GLU A 657 -17.00 -13.87 21.21
CA GLU A 657 -18.10 -13.59 22.15
C GLU A 657 -18.16 -12.13 22.60
N VAL A 658 -17.00 -11.55 22.97
CA VAL A 658 -16.99 -10.28 23.74
C VAL A 658 -16.35 -9.11 23.04
N TRP A 659 -15.55 -9.34 21.96
CA TRP A 659 -14.79 -8.27 21.32
C TRP A 659 -15.72 -7.27 20.61
N ASP A 660 -15.43 -5.98 20.74
CA ASP A 660 -16.19 -4.94 20.03
C ASP A 660 -15.71 -4.80 18.58
N TYR A 661 -16.41 -5.47 17.67
CA TYR A 661 -16.12 -5.48 16.23
C TYR A 661 -16.20 -4.09 15.57
N SER A 662 -16.86 -3.12 16.18
CA SER A 662 -16.90 -1.74 15.66
C SER A 662 -15.57 -1.01 15.84
N THR A 663 -14.70 -1.53 16.71
CA THR A 663 -13.37 -0.97 17.00
C THR A 663 -12.24 -1.67 16.25
N LEU A 664 -12.52 -2.80 15.59
CA LEU A 664 -11.57 -3.51 14.77
C LEU A 664 -11.06 -2.66 13.60
N TRP A 665 -9.98 -3.09 13.00
CA TRP A 665 -9.47 -2.55 11.75
C TRP A 665 -9.61 -3.58 10.63
N GLY A 666 -9.52 -3.16 9.37
CA GLY A 666 -9.76 -4.03 8.22
C GLY A 666 -8.97 -5.35 8.23
N TRP A 667 -7.76 -5.36 8.75
CA TRP A 667 -6.93 -6.56 8.81
C TRP A 667 -7.23 -7.50 9.98
N ASP A 668 -7.94 -7.06 11.01
CA ASP A 668 -8.31 -7.92 12.15
C ASP A 668 -9.24 -9.05 11.76
N PHE A 669 -10.14 -8.82 10.81
CA PHE A 669 -11.04 -9.86 10.30
C PHE A 669 -10.27 -11.02 9.68
N ALA A 670 -9.17 -10.72 8.99
CA ALA A 670 -8.26 -11.72 8.44
C ALA A 670 -7.50 -12.47 9.55
N VAL A 671 -7.07 -11.78 10.62
CA VAL A 671 -6.44 -12.40 11.79
C VAL A 671 -7.37 -13.39 12.47
N ILE A 672 -8.63 -13.00 12.74
CA ILE A 672 -9.63 -13.87 13.33
C ILE A 672 -9.91 -15.08 12.41
N ALA A 673 -10.00 -14.85 11.10
CA ALA A 673 -10.22 -15.91 10.12
C ALA A 673 -9.05 -16.91 10.08
N MET A 674 -7.80 -16.46 10.07
CA MET A 674 -6.62 -17.33 10.10
C MET A 674 -6.55 -18.15 11.39
N ALA A 675 -6.90 -17.55 12.54
CA ALA A 675 -6.97 -18.25 13.82
C ALA A 675 -8.04 -19.35 13.80
N ALA A 676 -9.23 -19.05 13.27
CA ALA A 676 -10.30 -20.02 13.12
C ALA A 676 -9.90 -21.17 12.17
N ASP A 677 -9.24 -20.84 11.07
CA ASP A 677 -8.75 -21.84 10.10
C ASP A 677 -7.77 -22.82 10.70
N LYS A 678 -6.76 -22.35 11.45
CA LYS A 678 -5.78 -23.22 12.14
C LYS A 678 -6.41 -24.14 13.18
N LEU A 679 -7.59 -23.81 13.66
CA LEU A 679 -8.41 -24.66 14.54
C LEU A 679 -9.37 -25.59 13.78
N GLY A 680 -9.32 -25.59 12.43
CA GLY A 680 -10.20 -26.40 11.59
C GLY A 680 -11.62 -25.86 11.43
N LEU A 681 -11.88 -24.62 11.86
CA LEU A 681 -13.19 -23.94 11.81
C LEU A 681 -13.36 -23.19 10.49
N LYS A 682 -13.31 -23.94 9.37
CA LYS A 682 -13.32 -23.36 8.02
C LYS A 682 -14.53 -22.46 7.71
N ARG A 683 -15.71 -22.79 8.24
CA ARG A 683 -16.93 -22.00 8.05
C ARG A 683 -16.86 -20.67 8.80
N GLU A 684 -16.43 -20.72 10.04
CA GLU A 684 -16.23 -19.55 10.88
C GLU A 684 -15.15 -18.64 10.26
N ALA A 685 -14.04 -19.20 9.79
CA ALA A 685 -12.98 -18.48 9.11
C ALA A 685 -13.52 -17.70 7.90
N LEU A 686 -14.26 -18.35 7.01
CA LEU A 686 -14.86 -17.69 5.85
C LEU A 686 -15.89 -16.61 6.27
N SER A 687 -16.69 -16.88 7.31
CA SER A 687 -17.68 -15.91 7.80
C SER A 687 -17.02 -14.64 8.34
N GLN A 688 -15.85 -14.74 8.98
CA GLN A 688 -15.11 -13.56 9.47
C GLN A 688 -14.60 -12.68 8.32
N LEU A 689 -14.15 -13.26 7.22
CA LEU A 689 -13.72 -12.49 6.04
C LEU A 689 -14.89 -11.73 5.38
N LEU A 690 -16.12 -12.25 5.51
CA LEU A 690 -17.32 -11.73 4.84
C LEU A 690 -18.27 -10.99 5.76
N ILE A 691 -17.96 -10.88 7.05
CA ILE A 691 -18.83 -10.21 8.03
C ILE A 691 -19.10 -8.76 7.62
N GLU A 692 -20.36 -8.35 7.69
CA GLU A 692 -20.76 -6.96 7.46
C GLU A 692 -20.35 -6.10 8.67
N SER A 693 -19.43 -5.18 8.45
CA SER A 693 -18.96 -4.23 9.46
C SER A 693 -18.53 -2.94 8.77
N PRO A 694 -18.71 -1.77 9.40
CA PRO A 694 -18.17 -0.51 8.89
C PRO A 694 -16.64 -0.52 8.70
N LYS A 695 -15.95 -1.48 9.29
CA LYS A 695 -14.49 -1.68 9.18
C LYS A 695 -14.11 -2.76 8.17
N ASN A 696 -15.08 -3.44 7.58
CA ASN A 696 -14.91 -4.50 6.59
C ASN A 696 -15.74 -4.25 5.32
N GLU A 697 -16.03 -2.98 5.04
CA GLU A 697 -16.71 -2.54 3.81
C GLU A 697 -15.74 -2.53 2.65
N TYR A 698 -16.11 -3.17 1.54
CA TYR A 698 -15.38 -3.12 0.27
C TYR A 698 -16.28 -2.46 -0.78
N VAL A 699 -15.94 -1.21 -1.13
CA VAL A 699 -16.71 -0.40 -2.10
C VAL A 699 -16.59 -0.92 -3.53
N VAL A 700 -17.27 -0.29 -4.50
CA VAL A 700 -17.31 -0.76 -5.90
C VAL A 700 -15.91 -0.86 -6.51
N SER A 701 -15.02 0.09 -6.22
CA SER A 701 -13.61 0.04 -6.66
C SER A 701 -12.81 -1.12 -6.05
N GLY A 702 -13.33 -1.80 -5.02
CA GLY A 702 -12.66 -2.87 -4.29
C GLY A 702 -11.86 -2.41 -3.06
N ASN A 703 -11.74 -1.10 -2.82
CA ASN A 703 -11.03 -0.59 -1.65
C ASN A 703 -11.74 -0.96 -0.35
N ASN A 704 -11.01 -1.49 0.63
CA ASN A 704 -11.48 -1.59 2.00
C ASN A 704 -11.57 -0.19 2.62
N ARG A 705 -12.63 0.10 3.37
CA ARG A 705 -12.85 1.38 4.04
C ARG A 705 -12.85 1.23 5.56
N GLN A 706 -12.31 2.28 6.22
CA GLN A 706 -12.40 2.44 7.67
C GLN A 706 -13.47 3.51 7.99
N ASN A 707 -14.75 3.16 7.78
CA ASN A 707 -15.87 4.08 7.94
C ASN A 707 -15.74 4.91 9.22
N SER A 708 -15.92 6.22 9.13
CA SER A 708 -15.69 7.25 10.15
C SER A 708 -14.32 7.97 10.13
N ARG A 709 -13.36 7.54 9.31
CA ARG A 709 -12.03 8.17 9.22
C ARG A 709 -11.91 8.96 7.91
N LYS A 710 -12.02 10.30 7.98
CA LYS A 710 -11.80 11.18 6.81
C LYS A 710 -10.32 11.31 6.43
N ASP A 711 -9.43 11.13 7.39
CA ASP A 711 -7.99 11.12 7.20
C ASP A 711 -7.47 9.75 6.71
N LEU A 712 -8.38 8.76 6.55
CA LEU A 712 -8.08 7.42 6.06
C LEU A 712 -9.28 6.90 5.26
N PRO A 713 -9.54 7.45 4.05
CA PRO A 713 -10.75 7.15 3.27
C PRO A 713 -10.77 5.74 2.68
N LEU A 714 -9.60 5.11 2.55
CA LEU A 714 -9.40 3.72 2.15
C LEU A 714 -8.28 3.09 2.97
N TYR A 715 -8.21 1.76 3.01
CA TYR A 715 -7.30 1.04 3.90
C TYR A 715 -6.76 -0.24 3.24
N LEU A 716 -5.69 -0.10 2.46
CA LEU A 716 -5.10 -1.21 1.70
C LEU A 716 -4.52 -2.35 2.56
N PRO A 717 -4.09 -2.13 3.84
CA PRO A 717 -3.79 -3.24 4.73
C PRO A 717 -4.96 -4.23 4.92
N GLY A 718 -6.21 -3.76 4.85
CA GLY A 718 -7.39 -4.62 4.86
C GLY A 718 -7.49 -5.49 3.59
N ASN A 719 -7.19 -4.91 2.44
CA ASN A 719 -7.13 -5.64 1.17
C ASN A 719 -6.03 -6.71 1.17
N GLY A 720 -4.83 -6.38 1.63
CA GLY A 720 -3.72 -7.32 1.61
C GLY A 720 -3.84 -8.43 2.67
N SER A 721 -4.35 -8.11 3.86
CA SER A 721 -4.61 -9.12 4.90
C SER A 721 -5.67 -10.14 4.46
N LEU A 722 -6.70 -9.71 3.74
CA LEU A 722 -7.68 -10.61 3.11
C LEU A 722 -6.96 -11.63 2.20
N LEU A 723 -6.05 -11.17 1.34
CA LEU A 723 -5.30 -12.04 0.43
C LEU A 723 -4.37 -13.00 1.19
N ILE A 724 -3.74 -12.56 2.29
CA ILE A 724 -2.92 -13.41 3.15
C ILE A 724 -3.77 -14.51 3.78
N ALA A 725 -4.91 -14.15 4.38
CA ALA A 725 -5.82 -15.11 5.00
C ALA A 725 -6.34 -16.13 3.98
N VAL A 726 -6.79 -15.67 2.81
CA VAL A 726 -7.26 -16.55 1.73
C VAL A 726 -6.15 -17.50 1.25
N ALA A 727 -4.93 -16.99 1.08
CA ALA A 727 -3.81 -17.85 0.67
C ALA A 727 -3.53 -18.95 1.71
N LYS A 728 -3.51 -18.60 3.01
CA LYS A 728 -3.30 -19.57 4.09
C LYS A 728 -4.46 -20.58 4.24
N MET A 729 -5.69 -20.15 4.00
CA MET A 729 -6.87 -21.02 4.09
C MET A 729 -7.02 -22.00 2.93
N PHE A 730 -6.57 -21.65 1.72
CA PHE A 730 -6.86 -22.41 0.51
C PHE A 730 -5.62 -22.97 -0.20
N PHE A 731 -4.41 -22.45 0.08
CA PHE A 731 -3.17 -22.88 -0.60
C PHE A 731 -2.15 -23.54 0.34
N GLU A 732 -2.31 -23.43 1.66
CA GLU A 732 -1.53 -24.13 2.70
C GLU A 732 -2.38 -25.25 3.32
#